data_f777d2b9a81569b4b7024aca189076e3
#
_entry.id   f777d2b9a81569b4b7024aca189076e3
#
_cell.length_a   1.000
_cell.length_b   1.000
_cell.length_c   1.000
_cell.angle_alpha   90.00
_cell.angle_beta   90.00
_cell.angle_gamma   90.00
#
_symmetry.space_group_name_H-M   'P 1'
#
loop_
_entity.id
_entity.type
_entity.pdbx_description
1 polymer ?
#
loop_
_entity_poly.entity_id
_entity_poly.type
_entity_poly.pdbx_seq_one_letter_code
_entity_poly.pdbx_strand_id
1 'polypeptide(L)'
;SLDRIKDAGFYWATRSGVSMSIADANFDVSGKFDKERSKMIIEAEKEHTKIQEAFDNGLKSDLERRDELGALWFKKTSEIEKLLKESIPTDNAINTMVTSGARGNWLQIRSIIGMRGPVTTSSGDFAPMPVKGNYLIGLTANEYFINATGARKGNADTAMKTAAAGYLTRRLVDVAQDVIIREPDCGTTKGLDKDLLDADQVDLSIVARTSAEDVKIGSETIKAGTHITHALAARMKDAGLEAISVRSVLTCEAETGVCALCYGTSLATNEPVELGEAIGIIAAQSIGEPGTQLTMRTFHTGGAANEAKKQTILKSIGGQKVRVERLISYDITQGLNGVTDLLEARVGWRQQGKVAVMAFWPGTVDIVEVATATGAKKYDVYVRPNGEKAEKEAEELAIQYSFSRTTSKTFKKLSPYSPITSVASKDDLIVAKGDEVKAGDYLVNGTPIPHEVLMVKGAREAAAEIISGVQAIYGSQGVPLHEKHLEVIVRQMLGKVTVIDSGDTEMLPGEVIDRNRFTKINREAVKAGKKPASARQEVMGMTRASLAAQSWLSAASFQETTRVLTQAALDRRIDPLVGLKENVIIGKLIPAGTGLSQYRNFSVDATDEAKAERYPNRIWDAPAASEDFTGDFDATGLTFAGLDDYSDLATGEDK
;
A
#
# COMPACT_ATOMS: atom_id res chain seq x y z
N SER A 1 28.99 -13.32 -1.53
CA SER A 1 28.57 -14.47 -0.68
C SER A 1 27.29 -15.12 -1.19
N LEU A 2 26.26 -14.36 -1.56
CA LEU A 2 24.98 -14.89 -2.07
C LEU A 2 25.15 -15.69 -3.37
N ASP A 3 25.99 -15.23 -4.30
CA ASP A 3 26.28 -15.97 -5.54
C ASP A 3 26.89 -17.33 -5.26
N ARG A 4 27.81 -17.43 -4.29
CA ARG A 4 28.41 -18.73 -3.90
C ARG A 4 27.35 -19.68 -3.33
N ILE A 5 26.42 -19.20 -2.55
CA ILE A 5 25.30 -20.00 -2.01
C ILE A 5 24.41 -20.48 -3.15
N LYS A 6 24.05 -19.59 -4.06
CA LYS A 6 23.26 -19.90 -5.27
C LYS A 6 23.96 -20.99 -6.12
N ASP A 7 25.24 -20.80 -6.42
CA ASP A 7 25.99 -21.72 -7.26
C ASP A 7 26.16 -23.11 -6.61
N ALA A 8 26.41 -23.14 -5.30
CA ALA A 8 26.44 -24.39 -4.53
C ALA A 8 25.03 -25.06 -4.54
N GLY A 9 23.97 -24.29 -4.37
CA GLY A 9 22.60 -24.79 -4.43
C GLY A 9 22.27 -25.42 -5.78
N PHE A 10 22.56 -24.75 -6.88
CA PHE A 10 22.37 -25.31 -8.24
C PHE A 10 23.20 -26.53 -8.51
N TYR A 11 24.48 -26.54 -8.09
CA TYR A 11 25.35 -27.66 -8.25
C TYR A 11 24.82 -28.93 -7.55
N TRP A 12 24.42 -28.79 -6.29
CA TRP A 12 23.89 -29.92 -5.54
C TRP A 12 22.49 -30.33 -5.96
N ALA A 13 21.61 -29.39 -6.34
CA ALA A 13 20.29 -29.69 -6.90
C ALA A 13 20.40 -30.51 -8.21
N THR A 14 21.36 -30.16 -9.07
CA THR A 14 21.60 -30.91 -10.30
C THR A 14 22.10 -32.32 -10.00
N ARG A 15 22.97 -32.48 -9.01
CA ARG A 15 23.52 -33.81 -8.63
C ARG A 15 22.53 -34.68 -7.86
N SER A 16 21.59 -34.08 -7.11
CA SER A 16 20.58 -34.83 -6.34
C SER A 16 19.62 -35.60 -7.27
N GLY A 17 19.38 -35.09 -8.49
CA GLY A 17 18.49 -35.73 -9.45
C GLY A 17 17.03 -35.75 -9.02
N VAL A 18 16.59 -34.89 -8.04
CA VAL A 18 15.24 -34.84 -7.57
C VAL A 18 14.30 -34.44 -8.71
N SER A 19 13.38 -35.30 -9.04
CA SER A 19 12.41 -35.18 -10.12
C SER A 19 11.04 -35.65 -9.66
N MET A 20 9.97 -35.15 -10.26
CA MET A 20 8.60 -35.52 -9.96
C MET A 20 8.07 -36.50 -11.02
N SER A 21 7.45 -37.58 -10.58
CA SER A 21 6.76 -38.53 -11.44
C SER A 21 5.29 -38.72 -11.02
N ILE A 22 4.48 -39.38 -11.87
CA ILE A 22 3.12 -39.77 -11.51
C ILE A 22 3.12 -40.77 -10.34
N ALA A 23 4.16 -41.59 -10.20
CA ALA A 23 4.32 -42.52 -9.08
C ALA A 23 4.45 -41.79 -7.73
N ASP A 24 5.10 -40.65 -7.67
CA ASP A 24 5.21 -39.83 -6.45
C ASP A 24 3.88 -39.27 -6.00
N ALA A 25 2.95 -38.98 -6.93
CA ALA A 25 1.58 -38.60 -6.62
C ALA A 25 0.72 -39.79 -6.18
N ASN A 26 1.02 -41.01 -6.63
CA ASN A 26 0.32 -42.23 -6.28
C ASN A 26 1.06 -43.00 -5.16
N PHE A 27 1.38 -42.31 -4.07
CA PHE A 27 2.12 -42.87 -2.94
C PHE A 27 1.34 -43.88 -2.10
N ASP A 28 -0.01 -43.86 -2.16
CA ASP A 28 -0.88 -44.69 -1.34
C ASP A 28 -1.14 -46.07 -1.97
N VAL A 29 -0.09 -46.89 -2.02
CA VAL A 29 -0.19 -48.27 -2.52
C VAL A 29 -1.12 -49.13 -1.65
N SER A 30 -1.27 -48.79 -0.37
CA SER A 30 -2.13 -49.53 0.57
C SER A 30 -3.62 -49.15 0.46
N GLY A 31 -3.94 -48.06 -0.18
CA GLY A 31 -5.30 -47.51 -0.27
C GLY A 31 -5.88 -47.04 1.07
N LYS A 32 -5.03 -46.80 2.08
CA LYS A 32 -5.47 -46.36 3.40
C LYS A 32 -5.93 -44.91 3.35
N PHE A 33 -5.12 -44.04 2.75
CA PHE A 33 -5.45 -42.63 2.58
C PHE A 33 -6.76 -42.43 1.80
N ASP A 34 -6.92 -43.14 0.67
CA ASP A 34 -8.13 -43.04 -0.15
C ASP A 34 -9.39 -43.54 0.58
N LYS A 35 -9.30 -44.56 1.42
CA LYS A 35 -10.43 -45.02 2.25
C LYS A 35 -10.85 -43.98 3.28
N GLU A 36 -9.88 -43.39 4.00
CA GLU A 36 -10.15 -42.36 5.01
C GLU A 36 -10.67 -41.07 4.36
N ARG A 37 -10.09 -40.65 3.25
CA ARG A 37 -10.57 -39.52 2.46
C ARG A 37 -12.03 -39.70 2.02
N SER A 38 -12.34 -40.87 1.45
CA SER A 38 -13.69 -41.19 0.97
C SER A 38 -14.72 -41.22 2.10
N LYS A 39 -14.33 -41.73 3.28
CA LYS A 39 -15.16 -41.70 4.47
C LYS A 39 -15.49 -40.26 4.91
N MET A 40 -14.47 -39.36 4.95
CA MET A 40 -14.68 -37.97 5.30
C MET A 40 -15.61 -37.25 4.31
N ILE A 41 -15.49 -37.54 3.01
CA ILE A 41 -16.36 -36.98 1.97
C ILE A 41 -17.82 -37.45 2.16
N ILE A 42 -18.05 -38.74 2.41
CA ILE A 42 -19.40 -39.30 2.63
C ILE A 42 -20.04 -38.69 3.91
N GLU A 43 -19.26 -38.46 4.97
CA GLU A 43 -19.75 -37.77 6.17
C GLU A 43 -20.17 -36.33 5.86
N ALA A 44 -19.34 -35.60 5.11
CA ALA A 44 -19.65 -34.24 4.69
C ALA A 44 -20.90 -34.17 3.77
N GLU A 45 -21.12 -35.18 2.92
CA GLU A 45 -22.33 -35.28 2.08
C GLU A 45 -23.60 -35.42 2.91
N LYS A 46 -23.54 -36.20 3.98
CA LYS A 46 -24.69 -36.34 4.89
C LYS A 46 -25.04 -35.03 5.61
N GLU A 47 -24.01 -34.26 6.02
CA GLU A 47 -24.19 -32.93 6.61
C GLU A 47 -24.71 -31.92 5.58
N HIS A 48 -24.18 -31.96 4.35
CA HIS A 48 -24.64 -31.14 3.23
C HIS A 48 -26.14 -31.35 2.95
N THR A 49 -26.58 -32.62 2.88
CA THR A 49 -27.98 -32.95 2.65
C THR A 49 -28.91 -32.40 3.73
N LYS A 50 -28.50 -32.49 5.01
CA LYS A 50 -29.27 -31.90 6.12
C LYS A 50 -29.42 -30.38 6.03
N ILE A 51 -28.35 -29.68 5.61
CA ILE A 51 -28.40 -28.22 5.44
C ILE A 51 -29.31 -27.86 4.27
N GLN A 52 -29.26 -28.65 3.19
CA GLN A 52 -30.12 -28.46 2.01
C GLN A 52 -31.60 -28.73 2.35
N GLU A 53 -31.91 -29.82 3.06
CA GLU A 53 -33.27 -30.12 3.53
C GLU A 53 -33.82 -29.02 4.45
N ALA A 54 -32.99 -28.46 5.33
CA ALA A 54 -33.41 -27.34 6.18
C ALA A 54 -33.74 -26.07 5.36
N PHE A 55 -33.02 -25.81 4.27
CA PHE A 55 -33.36 -24.75 3.33
C PHE A 55 -34.65 -25.05 2.56
N ASP A 56 -34.80 -26.27 2.01
CA ASP A 56 -35.97 -26.69 1.24
C ASP A 56 -37.25 -26.65 2.10
N ASN A 57 -37.14 -26.91 3.40
CA ASN A 57 -38.21 -26.76 4.39
C ASN A 57 -38.45 -25.31 4.85
N GLY A 58 -37.76 -24.34 4.29
CA GLY A 58 -37.92 -22.90 4.61
C GLY A 58 -37.38 -22.48 6.00
N LEU A 59 -36.58 -23.33 6.66
CA LEU A 59 -36.01 -23.04 7.98
C LEU A 59 -34.79 -22.13 7.91
N LYS A 60 -34.15 -22.00 6.74
CA LYS A 60 -32.96 -21.20 6.50
C LYS A 60 -33.10 -20.34 5.26
N SER A 61 -32.45 -19.18 5.25
CA SER A 61 -32.31 -18.33 4.07
C SER A 61 -31.26 -18.90 3.11
N ASP A 62 -31.28 -18.45 1.83
CA ASP A 62 -30.28 -18.86 0.84
C ASP A 62 -28.86 -18.40 1.23
N LEU A 63 -28.76 -17.25 1.90
CA LEU A 63 -27.48 -16.72 2.40
C LEU A 63 -26.91 -17.61 3.51
N GLU A 64 -27.71 -17.95 4.50
CA GLU A 64 -27.31 -18.83 5.61
C GLU A 64 -26.93 -20.23 5.10
N ARG A 65 -27.68 -20.77 4.16
CA ARG A 65 -27.35 -22.03 3.50
C ARG A 65 -25.98 -21.99 2.83
N ARG A 66 -25.69 -20.95 2.06
CA ARG A 66 -24.40 -20.78 1.36
C ARG A 66 -23.24 -20.65 2.35
N ASP A 67 -23.41 -19.89 3.39
CA ASP A 67 -22.39 -19.67 4.42
C ASP A 67 -22.09 -20.96 5.20
N GLU A 68 -23.11 -21.72 5.58
CA GLU A 68 -22.94 -23.00 6.27
C GLU A 68 -22.31 -24.08 5.39
N LEU A 69 -22.76 -24.19 4.13
CA LEU A 69 -22.16 -25.11 3.16
C LEU A 69 -20.70 -24.75 2.89
N GLY A 70 -20.40 -23.46 2.77
CA GLY A 70 -19.03 -22.98 2.61
C GLY A 70 -18.17 -23.39 3.80
N ALA A 71 -18.61 -23.09 5.02
CA ALA A 71 -17.90 -23.43 6.25
C ALA A 71 -17.66 -24.94 6.40
N LEU A 72 -18.67 -25.77 6.10
CA LEU A 72 -18.57 -27.23 6.13
C LEU A 72 -17.46 -27.73 5.18
N TRP A 73 -17.54 -27.32 3.91
CA TRP A 73 -16.60 -27.82 2.90
C TRP A 73 -15.19 -27.27 3.06
N PHE A 74 -15.02 -26.04 3.54
CA PHE A 74 -13.68 -25.52 3.90
C PHE A 74 -13.05 -26.31 5.05
N LYS A 75 -13.84 -26.60 6.10
CA LYS A 75 -13.37 -27.41 7.22
C LYS A 75 -12.94 -28.80 6.76
N LYS A 76 -13.78 -29.49 5.99
CA LYS A 76 -13.47 -30.85 5.51
C LYS A 76 -12.28 -30.85 4.55
N THR A 77 -12.14 -29.84 3.71
CA THR A 77 -10.99 -29.70 2.81
C THR A 77 -9.68 -29.52 3.60
N SER A 78 -9.71 -28.76 4.69
CA SER A 78 -8.56 -28.58 5.60
C SER A 78 -8.22 -29.85 6.37
N GLU A 79 -9.24 -30.64 6.80
CA GLU A 79 -9.04 -31.93 7.44
C GLU A 79 -8.37 -32.94 6.48
N ILE A 80 -8.80 -32.99 5.21
CA ILE A 80 -8.19 -33.82 4.16
C ILE A 80 -6.75 -33.38 3.88
N GLU A 81 -6.46 -32.07 3.91
CA GLU A 81 -5.08 -31.57 3.73
C GLU A 81 -4.17 -32.00 4.88
N LYS A 82 -4.66 -31.99 6.12
CA LYS A 82 -3.91 -32.50 7.27
C LYS A 82 -3.62 -34.00 7.16
N LEU A 83 -4.64 -34.78 6.82
CA LEU A 83 -4.49 -36.22 6.57
C LEU A 83 -3.47 -36.51 5.47
N LEU A 84 -3.47 -35.71 4.39
CA LEU A 84 -2.50 -35.82 3.30
C LEU A 84 -1.07 -35.55 3.79
N LYS A 85 -0.86 -34.48 4.56
CA LYS A 85 0.46 -34.13 5.15
C LYS A 85 1.03 -35.24 6.03
N GLU A 86 0.16 -35.91 6.78
CA GLU A 86 0.54 -37.00 7.68
C GLU A 86 0.78 -38.33 6.92
N SER A 87 0.11 -38.52 5.79
CA SER A 87 0.15 -39.78 5.02
C SER A 87 1.27 -39.84 3.99
N ILE A 88 1.74 -38.69 3.49
CA ILE A 88 2.77 -38.65 2.44
C ILE A 88 4.14 -39.00 3.04
N PRO A 89 4.93 -39.92 2.42
CA PRO A 89 6.26 -40.28 2.91
C PRO A 89 7.22 -39.09 2.92
N THR A 90 8.12 -39.05 3.89
CA THR A 90 9.09 -37.96 4.05
C THR A 90 10.13 -37.92 2.92
N ASP A 91 10.45 -39.06 2.31
CA ASP A 91 11.37 -39.24 1.18
C ASP A 91 10.72 -39.01 -0.20
N ASN A 92 9.41 -38.71 -0.22
CA ASN A 92 8.69 -38.41 -1.46
C ASN A 92 9.22 -37.11 -2.10
N ALA A 93 9.50 -37.14 -3.41
CA ALA A 93 10.05 -35.99 -4.14
C ALA A 93 9.14 -34.73 -4.06
N ILE A 94 7.82 -34.91 -4.16
CA ILE A 94 6.86 -33.81 -4.05
C ILE A 94 6.89 -33.20 -2.65
N ASN A 95 6.91 -34.04 -1.60
CA ASN A 95 7.01 -33.60 -0.22
C ASN A 95 8.31 -32.80 0.01
N THR A 96 9.43 -33.31 -0.47
CA THR A 96 10.73 -32.64 -0.38
C THR A 96 10.73 -31.26 -1.03
N MET A 97 10.15 -31.13 -2.24
CA MET A 97 10.08 -29.84 -2.96
C MET A 97 9.22 -28.80 -2.22
N VAL A 98 8.09 -29.22 -1.63
CA VAL A 98 7.18 -28.31 -0.95
C VAL A 98 7.66 -27.95 0.44
N THR A 99 8.16 -28.91 1.21
CA THR A 99 8.64 -28.66 2.59
C THR A 99 9.92 -27.84 2.61
N SER A 100 10.78 -28.00 1.61
CA SER A 100 11.97 -27.15 1.44
C SER A 100 11.65 -25.72 0.97
N GLY A 101 10.42 -25.46 0.53
CA GLY A 101 10.03 -24.18 -0.05
C GLY A 101 10.57 -23.91 -1.46
N ALA A 102 11.22 -24.92 -2.10
CA ALA A 102 11.81 -24.76 -3.43
C ALA A 102 10.73 -24.51 -4.51
N ARG A 103 9.67 -25.32 -4.51
CA ARG A 103 8.56 -25.21 -5.48
C ARG A 103 7.28 -25.85 -4.96
N GLY A 104 6.16 -25.28 -5.38
CA GLY A 104 4.83 -25.79 -5.04
C GLY A 104 4.31 -25.33 -3.67
N ASN A 105 3.06 -25.66 -3.40
CA ASN A 105 2.42 -25.46 -2.12
C ASN A 105 1.43 -26.60 -1.81
N TRP A 106 1.04 -26.73 -0.56
CA TRP A 106 0.11 -27.78 -0.12
C TRP A 106 -1.25 -27.71 -0.79
N LEU A 107 -1.73 -26.52 -1.16
CA LEU A 107 -3.00 -26.34 -1.90
C LEU A 107 -2.96 -27.04 -3.27
N GLN A 108 -1.83 -26.96 -3.97
CA GLN A 108 -1.64 -27.62 -5.27
C GLN A 108 -1.60 -29.13 -5.11
N ILE A 109 -0.85 -29.65 -4.13
CA ILE A 109 -0.78 -31.09 -3.86
C ILE A 109 -2.15 -31.63 -3.44
N ARG A 110 -2.87 -30.91 -2.57
CA ARG A 110 -4.24 -31.25 -2.17
C ARG A 110 -5.16 -31.36 -3.38
N SER A 111 -5.05 -30.43 -4.32
CA SER A 111 -5.87 -30.45 -5.55
C SER A 111 -5.53 -31.62 -6.47
N ILE A 112 -4.27 -32.09 -6.46
CA ILE A 112 -3.82 -33.21 -7.29
C ILE A 112 -4.18 -34.56 -6.66
N ILE A 113 -3.91 -34.75 -5.37
CA ILE A 113 -3.99 -36.06 -4.70
C ILE A 113 -5.21 -36.12 -3.75
N GLY A 114 -5.50 -35.08 -3.02
CA GLY A 114 -6.53 -35.04 -2.00
C GLY A 114 -7.91 -34.74 -2.54
N MET A 115 -8.36 -33.51 -2.42
CA MET A 115 -9.63 -33.01 -2.89
C MET A 115 -9.45 -31.61 -3.45
N ARG A 116 -10.05 -31.30 -4.61
CA ARG A 116 -10.03 -29.96 -5.20
C ARG A 116 -10.72 -28.93 -4.29
N GLY A 117 -11.89 -29.30 -3.76
CA GLY A 117 -12.65 -28.51 -2.81
C GLY A 117 -13.54 -27.43 -3.41
N PRO A 118 -13.92 -26.42 -2.61
CA PRO A 118 -14.75 -25.31 -3.05
C PRO A 118 -14.08 -24.52 -4.18
N VAL A 119 -14.87 -24.15 -5.20
CA VAL A 119 -14.44 -23.41 -6.39
C VAL A 119 -15.31 -22.17 -6.56
N THR A 120 -14.72 -21.08 -7.03
CA THR A 120 -15.44 -19.84 -7.30
C THR A 120 -16.18 -19.88 -8.64
N THR A 121 -17.40 -19.34 -8.69
CA THR A 121 -18.18 -19.13 -9.91
C THR A 121 -17.69 -17.91 -10.68
N SER A 122 -18.26 -17.66 -11.86
CA SER A 122 -17.98 -16.46 -12.65
C SER A 122 -18.33 -15.15 -11.92
N SER A 123 -19.33 -15.15 -11.02
CA SER A 123 -19.72 -14.00 -10.21
C SER A 123 -18.74 -13.69 -9.06
N GLY A 124 -17.92 -14.67 -8.65
CA GLY A 124 -17.01 -14.56 -7.51
C GLY A 124 -17.52 -15.25 -6.26
N ASP A 125 -18.76 -15.71 -6.24
CA ASP A 125 -19.32 -16.49 -5.13
C ASP A 125 -18.79 -17.92 -5.17
N PHE A 126 -18.98 -18.67 -4.09
CA PHE A 126 -18.66 -20.08 -4.06
C PHE A 126 -19.73 -20.89 -4.80
N ALA A 127 -19.30 -21.88 -5.58
CA ALA A 127 -20.20 -22.86 -6.16
C ALA A 127 -20.90 -23.63 -5.03
N PRO A 128 -22.23 -23.82 -5.09
CA PRO A 128 -22.98 -24.55 -4.06
C PRO A 128 -22.46 -25.97 -3.85
N MET A 129 -22.01 -26.61 -4.91
CA MET A 129 -21.38 -27.92 -4.89
C MET A 129 -19.87 -27.79 -5.04
N PRO A 130 -19.06 -28.33 -4.11
CA PRO A 130 -17.61 -28.38 -4.27
C PRO A 130 -17.21 -29.46 -5.25
N VAL A 131 -15.99 -29.37 -5.76
CA VAL A 131 -15.35 -30.43 -6.54
C VAL A 131 -14.76 -31.44 -5.55
N LYS A 132 -15.38 -32.61 -5.42
CA LYS A 132 -15.00 -33.68 -4.48
C LYS A 132 -13.86 -34.53 -5.03
N GLY A 133 -13.73 -34.58 -6.35
CA GLY A 133 -12.65 -35.28 -7.04
C GLY A 133 -11.30 -34.58 -6.89
N ASN A 134 -10.27 -35.27 -7.37
CA ASN A 134 -8.93 -34.75 -7.50
C ASN A 134 -8.41 -34.96 -8.93
N TYR A 135 -7.29 -34.34 -9.28
CA TYR A 135 -6.75 -34.46 -10.65
C TYR A 135 -6.09 -35.82 -10.94
N LEU A 136 -5.66 -36.57 -9.91
CA LEU A 136 -5.03 -37.88 -10.07
C LEU A 136 -6.06 -38.94 -10.51
N ILE A 137 -7.22 -38.99 -9.84
CA ILE A 137 -8.30 -39.93 -10.12
C ILE A 137 -9.17 -39.46 -11.30
N GLY A 138 -9.20 -38.13 -11.51
CA GLY A 138 -10.07 -37.47 -12.48
C GLY A 138 -11.32 -36.85 -11.84
N LEU A 139 -12.06 -36.11 -12.65
CA LEU A 139 -13.28 -35.39 -12.26
C LEU A 139 -14.47 -35.94 -13.03
N THR A 140 -15.64 -35.95 -12.41
CA THR A 140 -16.89 -36.19 -13.11
C THR A 140 -17.20 -35.05 -14.10
N ALA A 141 -18.06 -35.27 -15.08
CA ALA A 141 -18.41 -34.25 -16.08
C ALA A 141 -18.92 -32.95 -15.43
N ASN A 142 -19.77 -33.06 -14.42
CA ASN A 142 -20.29 -31.88 -13.67
C ASN A 142 -19.19 -31.16 -12.90
N GLU A 143 -18.33 -31.87 -12.19
CA GLU A 143 -17.21 -31.31 -11.47
C GLU A 143 -16.20 -30.62 -12.40
N TYR A 144 -15.93 -31.25 -13.54
CA TYR A 144 -15.08 -30.64 -14.57
C TYR A 144 -15.66 -29.32 -15.07
N PHE A 145 -16.95 -29.27 -15.36
CA PHE A 145 -17.63 -28.06 -15.83
C PHE A 145 -17.58 -26.94 -14.80
N ILE A 146 -17.86 -27.25 -13.52
CA ILE A 146 -17.75 -26.28 -12.41
C ILE A 146 -16.31 -25.80 -12.26
N ASN A 147 -15.33 -26.70 -12.29
CA ASN A 147 -13.92 -26.34 -12.17
C ASN A 147 -13.43 -25.49 -13.36
N ALA A 148 -13.89 -25.79 -14.59
CA ALA A 148 -13.52 -25.06 -15.80
C ALA A 148 -14.00 -23.59 -15.75
N THR A 149 -15.17 -23.30 -15.20
CA THR A 149 -15.67 -21.92 -15.05
C THR A 149 -14.76 -21.11 -14.11
N GLY A 150 -14.36 -21.69 -12.97
CA GLY A 150 -13.44 -21.05 -12.03
C GLY A 150 -12.03 -20.85 -12.60
N ALA A 151 -11.50 -21.85 -13.31
CA ALA A 151 -10.20 -21.76 -13.96
C ALA A 151 -10.18 -20.68 -15.06
N ARG A 152 -11.22 -20.63 -15.90
CA ARG A 152 -11.35 -19.60 -16.95
C ARG A 152 -11.47 -18.20 -16.37
N LYS A 153 -12.21 -18.03 -15.27
CA LYS A 153 -12.25 -16.77 -14.54
C LYS A 153 -10.86 -16.38 -14.04
N GLY A 154 -10.12 -17.32 -13.43
CA GLY A 154 -8.76 -17.05 -12.96
C GLY A 154 -7.83 -16.58 -14.09
N ASN A 155 -7.90 -17.18 -15.28
CA ASN A 155 -7.13 -16.77 -16.44
C ASN A 155 -7.51 -15.34 -16.90
N ALA A 156 -8.80 -15.06 -17.02
CA ALA A 156 -9.30 -13.74 -17.42
C ALA A 156 -8.93 -12.66 -16.40
N ASP A 157 -9.11 -12.97 -15.11
CA ASP A 157 -8.76 -12.05 -14.02
C ASP A 157 -7.26 -11.74 -14.04
N THR A 158 -6.39 -12.72 -14.23
CA THR A 158 -4.95 -12.50 -14.32
C THR A 158 -4.60 -11.55 -15.45
N ALA A 159 -5.16 -11.77 -16.66
CA ALA A 159 -4.88 -10.92 -17.82
C ALA A 159 -5.34 -9.47 -17.62
N MET A 160 -6.57 -9.27 -17.12
CA MET A 160 -7.12 -7.91 -16.94
C MET A 160 -6.52 -7.18 -15.74
N LYS A 161 -6.24 -7.88 -14.65
CA LYS A 161 -5.76 -7.24 -13.41
C LYS A 161 -4.27 -6.95 -13.42
N THR A 162 -3.48 -7.63 -14.21
CA THR A 162 -2.08 -7.24 -14.47
C THR A 162 -2.01 -5.82 -15.03
N ALA A 163 -2.89 -5.48 -15.97
CA ALA A 163 -2.99 -4.12 -16.49
C ALA A 163 -3.41 -3.12 -15.40
N ALA A 164 -4.37 -3.48 -14.55
CA ALA A 164 -4.81 -2.63 -13.44
C ALA A 164 -3.69 -2.38 -12.40
N ALA A 165 -2.91 -3.42 -12.05
CA ALA A 165 -1.75 -3.30 -11.17
C ALA A 165 -0.66 -2.42 -11.78
N GLY A 166 -0.37 -2.57 -13.08
CA GLY A 166 0.58 -1.72 -13.79
C GLY A 166 0.12 -0.26 -13.84
N TYR A 167 -1.16 0.00 -14.06
CA TYR A 167 -1.72 1.35 -14.03
C TYR A 167 -1.71 1.96 -12.61
N LEU A 168 -1.94 1.18 -11.56
CA LEU A 168 -1.77 1.63 -10.17
C LEU A 168 -0.32 2.07 -9.93
N THR A 169 0.65 1.21 -10.28
CA THR A 169 2.08 1.50 -10.10
C THR A 169 2.48 2.77 -10.84
N ARG A 170 2.03 2.96 -12.09
CA ARG A 170 2.28 4.19 -12.85
C ARG A 170 1.77 5.42 -12.11
N ARG A 171 0.54 5.41 -11.61
CA ARG A 171 -0.03 6.54 -10.86
C ARG A 171 0.74 6.85 -9.59
N LEU A 172 1.19 5.82 -8.86
CA LEU A 172 2.01 5.98 -7.67
C LEU A 172 3.36 6.63 -7.99
N VAL A 173 4.02 6.21 -9.07
CA VAL A 173 5.26 6.82 -9.55
C VAL A 173 5.03 8.28 -9.91
N ASP A 174 3.96 8.60 -10.65
CA ASP A 174 3.66 9.97 -11.06
C ASP A 174 3.39 10.92 -9.87
N VAL A 175 2.80 10.41 -8.77
CA VAL A 175 2.57 11.19 -7.54
C VAL A 175 3.84 11.44 -6.75
N ALA A 176 4.74 10.46 -6.72
CA ALA A 176 5.85 10.46 -5.77
C ALA A 176 7.23 10.75 -6.41
N GLN A 177 7.30 10.97 -7.71
CA GLN A 177 8.56 11.11 -8.45
C GLN A 177 9.42 12.31 -8.03
N ASP A 178 8.83 13.33 -7.41
CA ASP A 178 9.51 14.53 -6.91
C ASP A 178 10.03 14.37 -5.46
N VAL A 179 9.65 13.26 -4.78
CA VAL A 179 10.08 13.00 -3.40
C VAL A 179 11.46 12.35 -3.38
N ILE A 180 12.45 13.19 -3.12
CA ILE A 180 13.88 12.84 -3.09
C ILE A 180 14.44 13.30 -1.73
N ILE A 181 15.46 12.63 -1.21
CA ILE A 181 16.20 13.09 -0.03
C ILE A 181 17.06 14.30 -0.43
N ARG A 182 16.74 15.49 0.13
CA ARG A 182 17.39 16.74 -0.29
C ARG A 182 18.29 17.36 0.77
N GLU A 183 18.01 17.12 2.02
CA GLU A 183 18.74 17.71 3.15
C GLU A 183 18.99 16.68 4.25
N PRO A 184 20.02 16.84 5.05
CA PRO A 184 20.32 15.90 6.14
C PRO A 184 19.26 15.95 7.25
N ASP A 185 18.87 17.14 7.70
CA ASP A 185 17.89 17.35 8.77
C ASP A 185 17.06 18.62 8.55
N CYS A 186 15.74 18.50 8.67
CA CYS A 186 14.81 19.63 8.61
C CYS A 186 14.61 20.34 9.96
N GLY A 187 15.24 19.86 11.04
CA GLY A 187 15.14 20.45 12.37
C GLY A 187 13.79 20.29 13.08
N THR A 188 12.89 19.45 12.59
CA THR A 188 11.60 19.22 13.25
C THR A 188 11.76 18.49 14.57
N THR A 189 10.99 18.89 15.58
CA THR A 189 10.86 18.19 16.87
C THR A 189 9.61 17.31 16.93
N LYS A 190 8.80 17.30 15.86
CA LYS A 190 7.54 16.55 15.82
C LYS A 190 7.80 15.08 15.51
N GLY A 191 7.35 14.20 16.39
CA GLY A 191 7.36 12.74 16.21
C GLY A 191 5.99 12.15 15.97
N LEU A 192 5.97 10.87 15.68
CA LEU A 192 4.79 10.00 15.73
C LEU A 192 5.01 8.98 16.83
N ASP A 193 4.05 8.89 17.75
CA ASP A 193 4.08 7.86 18.79
C ASP A 193 3.65 6.55 18.17
N LYS A 194 4.46 5.52 18.36
CA LYS A 194 4.26 4.16 17.85
C LYS A 194 4.40 3.16 18.99
N ASP A 195 3.49 2.20 19.03
CA ASP A 195 3.60 1.08 19.96
C ASP A 195 4.79 0.20 19.55
N LEU A 196 5.64 -0.14 20.50
CA LEU A 196 6.86 -0.93 20.25
C LEU A 196 6.55 -2.39 19.91
N LEU A 197 5.42 -2.90 20.36
CA LEU A 197 5.06 -4.31 20.26
C LEU A 197 3.78 -4.48 19.43
N ASP A 198 3.83 -5.43 18.52
CA ASP A 198 2.67 -6.01 17.84
C ASP A 198 2.61 -7.50 18.20
N ALA A 199 1.51 -7.94 18.85
CA ALA A 199 1.30 -9.33 19.28
C ALA A 199 2.54 -9.99 19.96
N ASP A 200 3.15 -9.29 20.93
CA ASP A 200 4.36 -9.68 21.67
C ASP A 200 5.67 -9.71 20.86
N GLN A 201 5.66 -9.30 19.62
CA GLN A 201 6.86 -9.12 18.80
C GLN A 201 7.15 -7.63 18.57
N VAL A 202 8.42 -7.32 18.27
CA VAL A 202 8.79 -5.95 17.91
C VAL A 202 8.10 -5.57 16.61
N ASP A 203 7.39 -4.43 16.61
CA ASP A 203 6.77 -3.90 15.41
C ASP A 203 7.85 -3.51 14.39
N LEU A 204 7.83 -4.18 13.24
CA LEU A 204 8.77 -3.93 12.15
C LEU A 204 8.65 -2.50 11.57
N SER A 205 7.52 -1.83 11.79
CA SER A 205 7.30 -0.46 11.32
C SER A 205 8.18 0.58 12.03
N ILE A 206 8.71 0.25 13.22
CA ILE A 206 9.61 1.10 14.01
C ILE A 206 11.06 0.97 13.55
N VAL A 207 11.43 -0.22 13.11
CA VAL A 207 12.79 -0.48 12.64
C VAL A 207 13.09 0.38 11.41
N ALA A 208 14.34 0.76 11.26
CA ALA A 208 14.81 1.66 10.20
C ALA A 208 14.30 3.12 10.31
N ARG A 209 13.61 3.51 11.39
CA ARG A 209 13.26 4.91 11.70
C ARG A 209 14.30 5.56 12.60
N THR A 210 14.10 6.84 12.86
CA THR A 210 14.96 7.64 13.75
C THR A 210 14.14 8.08 14.95
N SER A 211 14.72 8.03 16.16
CA SER A 211 14.08 8.52 17.37
C SER A 211 13.81 10.02 17.28
N ALA A 212 12.61 10.48 17.66
CA ALA A 212 12.27 11.90 17.71
C ALA A 212 12.71 12.55 19.01
N GLU A 213 12.77 11.78 20.10
CA GLU A 213 13.07 12.24 21.45
C GLU A 213 14.15 11.38 22.10
N ASP A 214 14.69 11.86 23.23
CA ASP A 214 15.63 11.10 24.03
C ASP A 214 14.92 9.95 24.76
N VAL A 215 15.37 8.73 24.53
CA VAL A 215 14.77 7.51 25.11
C VAL A 215 15.69 6.90 26.14
N LYS A 216 15.18 6.65 27.34
CA LYS A 216 15.92 5.99 28.41
C LYS A 216 15.73 4.48 28.37
N ILE A 217 16.84 3.75 28.26
CA ILE A 217 16.87 2.28 28.32
C ILE A 217 17.71 1.89 29.54
N GLY A 218 17.04 1.59 30.66
CA GLY A 218 17.75 1.33 31.91
C GLY A 218 18.63 2.50 32.35
N SER A 219 19.96 2.32 32.35
CA SER A 219 20.94 3.34 32.68
C SER A 219 21.45 4.15 31.49
N GLU A 220 21.16 3.74 30.27
CA GLU A 220 21.62 4.38 29.03
C GLU A 220 20.53 5.28 28.46
N THR A 221 20.91 6.50 28.02
CA THR A 221 19.99 7.40 27.31
C THR A 221 20.38 7.46 25.85
N ILE A 222 19.46 7.03 24.98
CA ILE A 222 19.58 7.16 23.54
C ILE A 222 19.13 8.55 23.15
N LYS A 223 20.00 9.28 22.47
CA LYS A 223 19.71 10.65 22.03
C LYS A 223 18.73 10.67 20.86
N ALA A 224 17.93 11.73 20.80
CA ALA A 224 17.14 12.07 19.61
C ALA A 224 18.04 12.08 18.35
N GLY A 225 17.50 11.62 17.23
CA GLY A 225 18.27 11.48 15.99
C GLY A 225 19.00 10.14 15.82
N THR A 226 18.93 9.23 16.80
CA THR A 226 19.54 7.89 16.68
C THR A 226 18.68 6.97 15.81
N HIS A 227 19.31 6.25 14.88
CA HIS A 227 18.63 5.27 14.03
C HIS A 227 18.28 3.99 14.81
N ILE A 228 17.04 3.52 14.65
CA ILE A 228 16.52 2.35 15.34
C ILE A 228 16.80 1.11 14.50
N THR A 229 17.79 0.32 14.93
CA THR A 229 18.12 -0.98 14.34
C THR A 229 17.32 -2.09 15.02
N HIS A 230 17.26 -3.28 14.41
CA HIS A 230 16.65 -4.47 15.02
C HIS A 230 17.23 -4.78 16.41
N ALA A 231 18.56 -4.67 16.58
CA ALA A 231 19.21 -4.91 17.86
C ALA A 231 18.80 -3.90 18.93
N LEU A 232 18.67 -2.62 18.54
CA LEU A 232 18.24 -1.56 19.44
C LEU A 232 16.77 -1.73 19.83
N ALA A 233 15.91 -2.06 18.89
CA ALA A 233 14.50 -2.30 19.14
C ALA A 233 14.28 -3.52 20.08
N ALA A 234 15.07 -4.59 19.94
CA ALA A 234 15.05 -5.71 20.85
C ALA A 234 15.45 -5.29 22.27
N ARG A 235 16.51 -4.49 22.45
CA ARG A 235 16.92 -3.93 23.73
C ARG A 235 15.85 -3.03 24.38
N MET A 236 15.12 -2.24 23.57
CA MET A 236 14.00 -1.43 24.04
C MET A 236 12.87 -2.30 24.57
N LYS A 237 12.54 -3.40 23.88
CA LYS A 237 11.58 -4.40 24.33
C LYS A 237 11.98 -5.02 25.67
N ASP A 238 13.24 -5.47 25.77
CA ASP A 238 13.77 -6.09 27.00
C ASP A 238 13.76 -5.11 28.18
N ALA A 239 13.85 -3.81 27.93
CA ALA A 239 13.73 -2.75 28.92
C ALA A 239 12.28 -2.41 29.31
N GLY A 240 11.28 -3.05 28.69
CA GLY A 240 9.85 -2.89 29.02
C GLY A 240 9.23 -1.59 28.49
N LEU A 241 9.75 -1.01 27.41
CA LEU A 241 9.15 0.15 26.77
C LEU A 241 7.91 -0.29 25.96
N GLU A 242 6.79 0.40 26.14
CA GLU A 242 5.54 0.12 25.43
C GLU A 242 5.42 0.92 24.13
N ALA A 243 5.86 2.18 24.13
CA ALA A 243 5.77 3.08 22.98
C ALA A 243 7.01 3.92 22.83
N ILE A 244 7.25 4.41 21.62
CA ILE A 244 8.36 5.31 21.27
C ILE A 244 7.89 6.38 20.29
N SER A 245 8.38 7.62 20.49
CA SER A 245 8.20 8.72 19.54
C SER A 245 9.27 8.64 18.44
N VAL A 246 8.85 8.46 17.20
CA VAL A 246 9.74 8.31 16.04
C VAL A 246 9.53 9.41 15.02
N ARG A 247 10.59 9.81 14.32
CA ARG A 247 10.47 10.72 13.18
C ARG A 247 9.82 10.00 11.99
N SER A 248 9.02 10.74 11.25
CA SER A 248 8.28 10.22 10.09
C SER A 248 8.37 11.18 8.92
N VAL A 249 8.18 10.62 7.73
CA VAL A 249 8.01 11.38 6.48
C VAL A 249 6.81 12.33 6.56
N LEU A 250 5.75 11.96 7.28
CA LEU A 250 4.53 12.77 7.43
C LEU A 250 4.76 14.05 8.24
N THR A 251 5.67 14.02 9.22
CA THR A 251 5.98 15.15 10.09
C THR A 251 7.15 16.01 9.59
N CYS A 252 7.82 15.60 8.52
CA CYS A 252 8.96 16.31 7.96
C CYS A 252 8.57 17.71 7.45
N GLU A 253 9.34 18.74 7.86
CA GLU A 253 9.12 20.15 7.51
C GLU A 253 10.01 20.63 6.35
N ALA A 254 10.71 19.72 5.66
CA ALA A 254 11.47 20.03 4.45
C ALA A 254 10.60 20.74 3.41
N GLU A 255 11.11 21.80 2.78
CA GLU A 255 10.37 22.61 1.80
C GLU A 255 10.05 21.78 0.56
N THR A 256 11.01 21.02 0.06
CA THR A 256 10.87 20.09 -1.06
C THR A 256 11.47 18.74 -0.71
N GLY A 257 10.81 17.66 -1.12
CA GLY A 257 11.27 16.31 -0.79
C GLY A 257 11.15 15.95 0.70
N VAL A 258 12.13 15.24 1.23
CA VAL A 258 12.20 14.76 2.63
C VAL A 258 13.65 14.86 3.11
N CYS A 259 13.87 15.08 4.40
CA CYS A 259 15.20 15.03 4.98
C CYS A 259 15.62 13.60 5.36
N ALA A 260 16.93 13.34 5.43
CA ALA A 260 17.48 12.03 5.72
C ALA A 260 17.05 11.50 7.10
N LEU A 261 17.06 12.33 8.14
CA LEU A 261 16.67 11.92 9.49
C LEU A 261 15.17 11.55 9.61
N CYS A 262 14.25 12.23 8.88
CA CYS A 262 12.84 11.89 8.90
C CYS A 262 12.55 10.59 8.15
N TYR A 263 13.35 10.27 7.13
CA TYR A 263 13.24 8.97 6.45
C TYR A 263 13.93 7.87 7.24
N GLY A 264 15.10 8.13 7.83
CA GLY A 264 15.89 7.18 8.60
C GLY A 264 16.84 6.36 7.74
N THR A 265 16.83 5.02 7.89
CA THR A 265 17.72 4.13 7.13
C THR A 265 17.06 3.60 5.87
N SER A 266 17.85 3.34 4.84
CA SER A 266 17.41 2.62 3.64
C SER A 266 17.08 1.17 3.99
N LEU A 267 15.92 0.66 3.56
CA LEU A 267 15.50 -0.71 3.84
C LEU A 267 16.28 -1.77 3.03
N ALA A 268 16.98 -1.34 1.97
CA ALA A 268 17.78 -2.22 1.14
C ALA A 268 19.18 -2.48 1.73
N THR A 269 19.83 -1.42 2.26
CA THR A 269 21.20 -1.48 2.78
C THR A 269 21.25 -1.59 4.30
N ASN A 270 20.19 -1.19 5.02
CA ASN A 270 20.15 -0.96 6.48
C ASN A 270 21.13 0.12 6.97
N GLU A 271 21.61 0.97 6.07
CA GLU A 271 22.44 2.13 6.37
C GLU A 271 21.62 3.41 6.32
N PRO A 272 22.10 4.52 6.94
CA PRO A 272 21.43 5.81 6.79
C PRO A 272 21.25 6.18 5.32
N VAL A 273 20.06 6.73 4.99
CA VAL A 273 19.74 7.09 3.61
C VAL A 273 20.68 8.19 3.09
N GLU A 274 21.17 8.05 1.87
CA GLU A 274 22.04 9.04 1.24
C GLU A 274 21.25 10.23 0.66
N LEU A 275 21.91 11.37 0.57
CA LEU A 275 21.35 12.54 -0.12
C LEU A 275 21.18 12.21 -1.61
N GLY A 276 20.02 12.57 -2.16
CA GLY A 276 19.69 12.32 -3.55
C GLY A 276 19.04 10.96 -3.82
N GLU A 277 18.78 10.14 -2.80
CA GLU A 277 18.02 8.89 -3.00
C GLU A 277 16.57 9.20 -3.37
N ALA A 278 16.09 8.60 -4.48
CA ALA A 278 14.73 8.80 -5.01
C ALA A 278 13.71 7.92 -4.28
N ILE A 279 13.46 8.23 -3.01
CA ILE A 279 12.59 7.43 -2.12
C ILE A 279 11.14 7.32 -2.61
N GLY A 280 10.65 8.30 -3.37
CA GLY A 280 9.31 8.27 -3.94
C GLY A 280 9.15 7.18 -4.99
N ILE A 281 10.13 7.00 -5.87
CA ILE A 281 10.14 5.91 -6.86
C ILE A 281 10.24 4.56 -6.16
N ILE A 282 11.13 4.42 -5.17
CA ILE A 282 11.28 3.19 -4.38
C ILE A 282 9.97 2.84 -3.68
N ALA A 283 9.28 3.82 -3.06
CA ALA A 283 7.99 3.61 -2.43
C ALA A 283 6.92 3.15 -3.41
N ALA A 284 6.79 3.82 -4.57
CA ALA A 284 5.82 3.47 -5.60
C ALA A 284 6.04 2.05 -6.15
N GLN A 285 7.30 1.68 -6.41
CA GLN A 285 7.67 0.35 -6.89
C GLN A 285 7.44 -0.72 -5.81
N SER A 286 7.76 -0.44 -4.54
CA SER A 286 7.56 -1.37 -3.42
C SER A 286 6.08 -1.65 -3.13
N ILE A 287 5.18 -0.69 -3.42
CA ILE A 287 3.74 -0.88 -3.32
C ILE A 287 3.19 -1.61 -4.56
N GLY A 288 3.72 -1.30 -5.75
CA GLY A 288 3.22 -1.83 -7.02
C GLY A 288 3.66 -3.26 -7.34
N GLU A 289 4.89 -3.63 -7.00
CA GLU A 289 5.45 -4.96 -7.27
C GLU A 289 4.61 -6.10 -6.68
N PRO A 290 4.25 -6.09 -5.38
CA PRO A 290 3.41 -7.14 -4.83
C PRO A 290 2.02 -7.19 -5.48
N GLY A 291 1.46 -6.05 -5.91
CA GLY A 291 0.19 -6.00 -6.63
C GLY A 291 0.23 -6.82 -7.92
N THR A 292 1.31 -6.75 -8.67
CA THR A 292 1.50 -7.55 -9.89
C THR A 292 1.69 -9.03 -9.56
N GLN A 293 2.48 -9.38 -8.55
CA GLN A 293 2.68 -10.78 -8.14
C GLN A 293 1.39 -11.41 -7.61
N LEU A 294 0.58 -10.66 -6.87
CA LEU A 294 -0.69 -11.13 -6.32
C LEU A 294 -1.70 -11.46 -7.43
N THR A 295 -1.75 -10.67 -8.50
CA THR A 295 -2.58 -10.99 -9.67
C THR A 295 -2.11 -12.27 -10.39
N MET A 296 -0.81 -12.54 -10.42
CA MET A 296 -0.26 -13.77 -10.99
C MET A 296 -0.51 -15.00 -10.09
N ARG A 297 -0.51 -14.84 -8.75
CA ARG A 297 -0.81 -15.95 -7.82
C ARG A 297 -2.23 -16.49 -7.95
N THR A 298 -3.20 -15.69 -8.35
CA THR A 298 -4.58 -16.16 -8.61
C THR A 298 -4.64 -17.17 -9.75
N PHE A 299 -3.76 -17.06 -10.74
CA PHE A 299 -3.62 -18.03 -11.82
C PHE A 299 -3.16 -19.41 -11.30
N HIS A 300 -2.18 -19.44 -10.39
CA HIS A 300 -1.65 -20.69 -9.84
C HIS A 300 -2.63 -21.43 -8.92
N THR A 301 -3.58 -20.73 -8.32
CA THR A 301 -4.64 -21.36 -7.50
C THR A 301 -5.80 -21.90 -8.33
N GLY A 302 -5.90 -21.51 -9.62
CA GLY A 302 -6.88 -22.03 -10.58
C GLY A 302 -8.34 -21.87 -10.12
N GLY A 303 -8.67 -20.79 -9.42
CA GLY A 303 -10.01 -20.57 -8.86
C GLY A 303 -10.33 -21.41 -7.61
N ALA A 304 -9.34 -22.09 -6.99
CA ALA A 304 -9.54 -22.68 -5.68
C ALA A 304 -9.79 -21.58 -4.65
N ALA A 305 -10.82 -21.76 -3.87
CA ALA A 305 -11.09 -20.84 -2.78
C ALA A 305 -9.99 -20.96 -1.72
N ASN A 306 -9.33 -19.85 -1.41
CA ASN A 306 -8.46 -19.76 -0.26
C ASN A 306 -9.32 -19.82 1.01
N GLU A 307 -8.74 -20.35 2.09
CA GLU A 307 -9.42 -20.41 3.39
C GLU A 307 -10.05 -19.06 3.72
N ALA A 308 -11.32 -19.09 4.10
CA ALA A 308 -11.99 -17.91 4.62
C ALA A 308 -11.28 -17.49 5.90
N LYS A 309 -10.50 -16.41 5.84
CA LYS A 309 -9.86 -15.86 7.04
C LYS A 309 -10.94 -15.28 7.93
N LYS A 310 -10.93 -15.69 9.19
CA LYS A 310 -11.73 -15.08 10.23
C LYS A 310 -11.20 -13.68 10.48
N GLN A 311 -11.95 -12.66 10.10
CA GLN A 311 -11.63 -11.29 10.48
C GLN A 311 -12.19 -11.04 11.89
N THR A 312 -11.32 -10.70 12.82
CA THR A 312 -11.71 -10.29 14.15
C THR A 312 -12.17 -8.84 14.09
N ILE A 313 -13.46 -8.61 14.22
CA ILE A 313 -14.04 -7.28 14.31
C ILE A 313 -14.26 -6.96 15.79
N LEU A 314 -13.74 -5.82 16.26
CA LEU A 314 -14.02 -5.31 17.59
C LEU A 314 -15.41 -4.68 17.55
N LYS A 315 -16.41 -5.34 18.11
CA LYS A 315 -17.74 -4.75 18.36
C LYS A 315 -17.77 -4.18 19.78
N SER A 316 -18.22 -2.95 19.92
CA SER A 316 -18.59 -2.41 21.22
C SER A 316 -20.02 -2.87 21.55
N ILE A 317 -20.17 -3.72 22.52
CA ILE A 317 -21.47 -4.19 23.02
C ILE A 317 -21.55 -3.77 24.49
N GLY A 318 -22.46 -2.84 24.81
CA GLY A 318 -22.63 -2.37 26.19
C GLY A 318 -21.38 -1.74 26.82
N GLY A 319 -20.59 -0.99 26.03
CA GLY A 319 -19.35 -0.35 26.50
C GLY A 319 -18.12 -1.26 26.59
N GLN A 320 -18.27 -2.56 26.34
CA GLN A 320 -17.15 -3.49 26.27
C GLN A 320 -16.80 -3.82 24.80
N LYS A 321 -15.51 -3.77 24.48
CA LYS A 321 -15.01 -4.19 23.16
C LYS A 321 -15.00 -5.72 23.09
N VAL A 322 -15.98 -6.30 22.40
CA VAL A 322 -16.09 -7.75 22.18
C VAL A 322 -15.51 -8.08 20.81
N ARG A 323 -14.61 -9.07 20.77
CA ARG A 323 -14.09 -9.64 19.52
C ARG A 323 -15.17 -10.53 18.88
N VAL A 324 -15.65 -10.13 17.71
CA VAL A 324 -16.56 -10.96 16.89
C VAL A 324 -15.80 -11.45 15.67
N GLU A 325 -15.72 -12.77 15.52
CA GLU A 325 -15.10 -13.38 14.35
C GLU A 325 -16.13 -13.48 13.23
N ARG A 326 -15.81 -12.91 12.07
CA ARG A 326 -16.61 -13.03 10.85
C ARG A 326 -15.83 -13.75 9.77
N LEU A 327 -16.43 -14.75 9.15
CA LEU A 327 -15.88 -15.40 7.97
C LEU A 327 -16.05 -14.47 6.75
N ILE A 328 -14.94 -13.98 6.22
CA ILE A 328 -14.94 -13.20 4.99
C ILE A 328 -14.20 -14.00 3.93
N SER A 329 -14.87 -14.27 2.80
CA SER A 329 -14.18 -14.79 1.63
C SER A 329 -13.35 -13.65 1.03
N TYR A 330 -12.04 -13.75 1.16
CA TYR A 330 -11.12 -12.78 0.55
C TYR A 330 -10.83 -13.19 -0.90
N ASP A 331 -11.45 -12.51 -1.84
CA ASP A 331 -10.96 -12.48 -3.22
C ASP A 331 -9.78 -11.49 -3.27
N ILE A 332 -8.58 -12.01 -3.52
CA ILE A 332 -7.35 -11.22 -3.71
C ILE A 332 -7.56 -10.08 -4.70
N THR A 333 -8.48 -10.27 -5.63
CA THR A 333 -8.79 -9.34 -6.69
C THR A 333 -9.66 -8.16 -6.23
N GLN A 334 -10.42 -8.32 -5.17
CA GLN A 334 -11.11 -7.21 -4.51
C GLN A 334 -10.13 -6.36 -3.69
N GLY A 335 -9.04 -6.96 -3.20
CA GLY A 335 -8.00 -6.26 -2.46
C GLY A 335 -7.34 -5.13 -3.27
N LEU A 336 -6.99 -5.36 -4.56
CA LEU A 336 -6.39 -4.32 -5.40
C LEU A 336 -7.34 -3.13 -5.64
N ASN A 337 -8.64 -3.40 -5.80
CA ASN A 337 -9.64 -2.34 -5.91
C ASN A 337 -9.74 -1.54 -4.60
N GLY A 338 -9.72 -2.22 -3.45
CA GLY A 338 -9.71 -1.56 -2.13
C GLY A 338 -8.50 -0.65 -1.92
N VAL A 339 -7.31 -1.10 -2.30
CA VAL A 339 -6.09 -0.26 -2.30
C VAL A 339 -6.25 0.95 -3.22
N THR A 340 -6.77 0.73 -4.43
CA THR A 340 -7.01 1.82 -5.39
C THR A 340 -8.03 2.83 -4.86
N ASP A 341 -9.12 2.38 -4.24
CA ASP A 341 -10.17 3.26 -3.71
C ASP A 341 -9.66 4.10 -2.52
N LEU A 342 -8.86 3.51 -1.64
CA LEU A 342 -8.22 4.24 -0.54
C LEU A 342 -7.22 5.29 -1.04
N LEU A 343 -6.34 4.93 -1.98
CA LEU A 343 -5.32 5.83 -2.51
C LEU A 343 -5.88 6.87 -3.50
N GLU A 344 -7.01 6.62 -4.15
CA GLU A 344 -7.73 7.64 -4.92
C GLU A 344 -8.65 8.51 -4.06
N ALA A 345 -8.79 8.18 -2.79
CA ALA A 345 -9.65 8.92 -1.84
C ALA A 345 -11.04 9.23 -2.42
N ARG A 346 -11.66 8.26 -3.09
CA ARG A 346 -12.93 8.47 -3.79
C ARG A 346 -14.07 8.63 -2.81
N VAL A 347 -14.81 9.71 -2.96
CA VAL A 347 -15.99 9.99 -2.13
C VAL A 347 -17.19 9.24 -2.70
N GLY A 348 -17.76 8.30 -1.93
CA GLY A 348 -19.07 7.71 -2.19
C GLY A 348 -19.21 6.94 -3.49
N TRP A 349 -18.13 6.37 -4.04
CA TRP A 349 -18.16 5.75 -5.35
C TRP A 349 -18.32 4.23 -5.29
N ARG A 350 -19.45 3.77 -5.84
CA ARG A 350 -19.75 2.38 -6.28
C ARG A 350 -19.21 1.27 -5.40
N GLN A 351 -19.94 1.05 -4.49
CA GLN A 351 -19.87 0.03 -3.54
C GLN A 351 -20.36 -1.28 -4.05
N GLN A 352 -19.45 -2.12 -4.27
CA GLN A 352 -19.62 -3.53 -3.96
C GLN A 352 -19.25 -3.82 -2.48
N GLY A 353 -18.84 -2.80 -1.72
CA GLY A 353 -18.51 -2.87 -0.29
C GLY A 353 -19.29 -1.85 0.54
N LYS A 354 -19.50 -2.13 1.84
CA LYS A 354 -20.15 -1.25 2.79
C LYS A 354 -19.22 -0.09 3.13
N VAL A 355 -19.74 1.13 3.17
CA VAL A 355 -19.02 2.32 3.61
C VAL A 355 -19.17 2.45 5.10
N ALA A 356 -18.06 2.66 5.81
CA ALA A 356 -18.08 3.05 7.20
C ALA A 356 -18.66 4.46 7.33
N VAL A 357 -19.60 4.63 8.23
CA VAL A 357 -20.17 5.93 8.58
C VAL A 357 -19.80 6.24 10.01
N MET A 358 -19.29 7.44 10.26
CA MET A 358 -18.90 7.89 11.59
C MET A 358 -19.85 8.95 12.14
N ALA A 359 -19.82 9.13 13.45
CA ALA A 359 -20.49 10.24 14.13
C ALA A 359 -19.74 11.55 13.86
N PHE A 360 -20.44 12.58 13.43
CA PHE A 360 -19.84 13.90 13.14
C PHE A 360 -19.78 14.79 14.38
N TRP A 361 -20.59 14.51 15.39
CA TRP A 361 -20.68 15.20 16.68
C TRP A 361 -20.88 14.18 17.81
N PRO A 362 -20.57 14.53 19.05
CA PRO A 362 -20.81 13.67 20.20
C PRO A 362 -22.31 13.61 20.55
N GLY A 363 -22.78 12.45 20.98
CA GLY A 363 -24.19 12.30 21.36
C GLY A 363 -24.58 10.86 21.65
N THR A 364 -25.87 10.64 21.89
CA THR A 364 -26.47 9.32 22.06
C THR A 364 -27.04 8.80 20.76
N VAL A 365 -26.79 7.51 20.50
CA VAL A 365 -27.27 6.81 19.30
C VAL A 365 -28.73 6.42 19.47
N ASP A 366 -29.58 6.83 18.52
CA ASP A 366 -30.96 6.38 18.40
C ASP A 366 -31.15 5.64 17.06
N ILE A 367 -31.70 4.44 17.12
CA ILE A 367 -31.91 3.58 15.95
C ILE A 367 -33.41 3.39 15.79
N VAL A 368 -33.94 3.84 14.66
CA VAL A 368 -35.36 3.78 14.31
C VAL A 368 -35.55 2.80 13.15
N GLU A 369 -36.41 1.80 13.36
CA GLU A 369 -36.80 0.86 12.32
C GLU A 369 -37.86 1.50 11.41
N VAL A 370 -37.56 1.59 10.11
CA VAL A 370 -38.45 2.17 9.09
C VAL A 370 -38.79 1.09 8.06
N ALA A 371 -40.07 0.84 7.85
CA ALA A 371 -40.52 -0.04 6.78
C ALA A 371 -40.44 0.68 5.43
N THR A 372 -39.81 0.04 4.43
CA THR A 372 -39.79 0.57 3.07
C THR A 372 -41.10 0.25 2.36
N ALA A 373 -41.39 0.99 1.28
CA ALA A 373 -42.58 0.75 0.44
C ALA A 373 -42.65 -0.68 -0.14
N THR A 374 -41.52 -1.38 -0.16
CA THR A 374 -41.38 -2.77 -0.62
C THR A 374 -41.51 -3.80 0.51
N GLY A 375 -41.83 -3.37 1.75
CA GLY A 375 -41.93 -4.25 2.93
C GLY A 375 -40.60 -4.64 3.57
N ALA A 376 -39.46 -4.23 3.02
CA ALA A 376 -38.16 -4.48 3.62
C ALA A 376 -37.92 -3.51 4.79
N LYS A 377 -37.28 -4.00 5.86
CA LYS A 377 -36.91 -3.20 7.02
C LYS A 377 -35.61 -2.44 6.75
N LYS A 378 -35.58 -1.15 7.09
CA LYS A 378 -34.37 -0.32 7.17
C LYS A 378 -34.21 0.23 8.56
N TYR A 379 -32.95 0.43 8.95
CA TYR A 379 -32.59 0.99 10.24
C TYR A 379 -31.96 2.36 10.03
N ASP A 380 -32.66 3.41 10.41
CA ASP A 380 -32.19 4.79 10.37
C ASP A 380 -31.44 5.10 11.66
N VAL A 381 -30.20 5.56 11.54
CA VAL A 381 -29.30 5.85 12.67
C VAL A 381 -29.20 7.35 12.87
N TYR A 382 -29.55 7.79 14.06
CA TYR A 382 -29.47 9.17 14.53
C TYR A 382 -28.41 9.27 15.62
N VAL A 383 -27.68 10.38 15.65
CA VAL A 383 -26.85 10.76 16.80
C VAL A 383 -27.43 12.04 17.36
N ARG A 384 -28.04 11.95 18.53
CA ARG A 384 -28.67 13.08 19.21
C ARG A 384 -27.68 13.70 20.20
N PRO A 385 -27.35 15.00 20.05
CA PRO A 385 -26.45 15.67 20.98
C PRO A 385 -27.11 15.79 22.37
N ASN A 386 -26.28 15.71 23.42
CA ASN A 386 -26.74 15.71 24.80
C ASN A 386 -26.72 17.15 25.38
N GLY A 387 -27.85 17.87 25.30
CA GLY A 387 -28.05 19.18 25.88
C GLY A 387 -27.97 20.38 24.90
N GLU A 388 -28.56 21.52 25.25
CA GLU A 388 -28.72 22.69 24.38
C GLU A 388 -27.41 23.28 23.82
N LYS A 389 -26.30 23.20 24.58
CA LYS A 389 -24.99 23.67 24.09
C LYS A 389 -24.45 22.71 23.02
N ALA A 390 -24.58 21.41 23.23
CA ALA A 390 -24.16 20.40 22.29
C ALA A 390 -25.02 20.41 21.01
N GLU A 391 -26.30 20.77 21.10
CA GLU A 391 -27.17 20.96 19.93
C GLU A 391 -26.70 22.10 19.03
N LYS A 392 -26.34 23.26 19.61
CA LYS A 392 -25.83 24.41 18.84
C LYS A 392 -24.48 24.09 18.18
N GLU A 393 -23.56 23.45 18.90
CA GLU A 393 -22.29 23.00 18.36
C GLU A 393 -22.49 21.96 17.23
N ALA A 394 -23.43 21.02 17.40
CA ALA A 394 -23.76 20.04 16.37
C ALA A 394 -24.40 20.69 15.12
N GLU A 395 -25.21 21.73 15.26
CA GLU A 395 -25.74 22.49 14.14
C GLU A 395 -24.65 23.24 13.38
N GLU A 396 -23.72 23.90 14.07
CA GLU A 396 -22.57 24.56 13.46
C GLU A 396 -21.68 23.58 12.70
N LEU A 397 -21.35 22.44 13.31
CA LEU A 397 -20.60 21.37 12.69
C LEU A 397 -21.34 20.77 11.48
N ALA A 398 -22.66 20.58 11.57
CA ALA A 398 -23.48 20.10 10.47
C ALA A 398 -23.46 21.05 9.27
N ILE A 399 -23.48 22.36 9.50
CA ILE A 399 -23.34 23.36 8.46
C ILE A 399 -21.94 23.29 7.84
N GLN A 400 -20.89 23.28 8.66
CA GLN A 400 -19.50 23.21 8.21
C GLN A 400 -19.23 21.96 7.35
N TYR A 401 -19.71 20.80 7.79
CA TYR A 401 -19.52 19.54 7.05
C TYR A 401 -20.42 19.42 5.81
N SER A 402 -21.59 20.09 5.80
CA SER A 402 -22.47 20.15 4.63
C SER A 402 -21.84 20.94 3.47
N PHE A 403 -21.15 22.03 3.74
CA PHE A 403 -20.42 22.80 2.72
C PHE A 403 -19.31 21.99 2.06
N SER A 404 -18.67 21.11 2.81
CA SER A 404 -17.60 20.24 2.33
C SER A 404 -18.09 19.10 1.41
N ARG A 405 -19.35 18.70 1.51
CA ARG A 405 -19.97 17.63 0.72
C ARG A 405 -20.61 18.05 -0.60
N THR A 406 -20.61 19.32 -0.93
CA THR A 406 -21.37 19.91 -2.07
C THR A 406 -20.89 19.43 -3.46
N THR A 407 -19.82 18.65 -3.55
CA THR A 407 -19.32 18.07 -4.82
C THR A 407 -20.07 16.84 -5.30
N SER A 408 -20.98 16.26 -4.50
CA SER A 408 -21.79 15.09 -4.89
C SER A 408 -23.28 15.41 -4.87
N LYS A 409 -23.95 15.26 -6.02
CA LYS A 409 -25.39 15.54 -6.22
C LYS A 409 -26.36 14.70 -5.37
N THR A 410 -25.87 13.81 -4.51
CA THR A 410 -26.68 12.82 -3.77
C THR A 410 -26.65 12.96 -2.25
N PHE A 411 -25.99 13.96 -1.69
CA PHE A 411 -25.91 14.08 -0.23
C PHE A 411 -27.06 14.94 0.35
N LYS A 412 -27.88 14.32 1.20
CA LYS A 412 -28.81 15.03 2.07
C LYS A 412 -28.04 15.99 2.98
N LYS A 413 -28.60 17.18 3.19
CA LYS A 413 -28.06 18.16 4.13
C LYS A 413 -27.94 17.52 5.51
N LEU A 414 -26.74 17.53 6.09
CA LEU A 414 -26.53 17.05 7.44
C LEU A 414 -27.33 17.92 8.42
N SER A 415 -27.97 17.28 9.37
CA SER A 415 -28.68 17.94 10.46
C SER A 415 -28.74 17.02 11.67
N PRO A 416 -28.62 17.50 12.90
CA PRO A 416 -28.78 16.70 14.10
C PRO A 416 -30.13 15.97 14.20
N TYR A 417 -31.11 16.47 13.46
CA TYR A 417 -32.49 15.95 13.43
C TYR A 417 -32.78 15.00 12.27
N SER A 418 -31.81 14.80 11.37
CA SER A 418 -31.92 13.85 10.25
C SER A 418 -31.07 12.60 10.48
N PRO A 419 -31.45 11.43 9.89
CA PRO A 419 -30.61 10.24 10.02
C PRO A 419 -29.26 10.49 9.36
N ILE A 420 -28.20 10.17 10.07
CA ILE A 420 -26.83 10.23 9.54
C ILE A 420 -26.68 9.20 8.44
N THR A 421 -27.25 8.01 8.64
CA THR A 421 -27.23 6.91 7.67
C THR A 421 -28.44 5.99 7.83
N SER A 422 -28.72 5.21 6.80
CA SER A 422 -29.75 4.17 6.79
C SER A 422 -29.13 2.85 6.34
N VAL A 423 -29.23 1.80 7.14
CA VAL A 423 -28.69 0.47 6.84
C VAL A 423 -29.79 -0.56 6.67
N ALA A 424 -29.53 -1.57 5.84
CA ALA A 424 -30.51 -2.61 5.56
C ALA A 424 -30.51 -3.73 6.61
N SER A 425 -29.40 -3.95 7.32
CA SER A 425 -29.27 -4.99 8.35
C SER A 425 -28.74 -4.41 9.65
N LYS A 426 -29.22 -4.95 10.78
CA LYS A 426 -28.65 -4.64 12.10
C LYS A 426 -27.22 -5.11 12.27
N ASP A 427 -26.83 -6.14 11.55
CA ASP A 427 -25.46 -6.71 11.64
C ASP A 427 -24.40 -5.76 11.09
N ASP A 428 -24.81 -4.75 10.30
CA ASP A 428 -23.94 -3.72 9.78
C ASP A 428 -23.60 -2.64 10.80
N LEU A 429 -24.38 -2.55 11.89
CA LEU A 429 -24.18 -1.58 12.94
C LEU A 429 -23.11 -2.06 13.93
N ILE A 430 -22.20 -1.14 14.29
CA ILE A 430 -21.20 -1.34 15.33
C ILE A 430 -21.77 -0.94 16.70
N VAL A 431 -22.73 -0.02 16.71
CA VAL A 431 -23.31 0.60 17.91
C VAL A 431 -24.71 0.07 18.18
N ALA A 432 -25.11 0.08 19.45
CA ALA A 432 -26.46 -0.23 19.92
C ALA A 432 -27.25 1.05 20.18
N LYS A 433 -28.58 0.92 20.26
CA LYS A 433 -29.46 2.02 20.66
C LYS A 433 -29.16 2.44 22.11
N GLY A 434 -28.90 3.73 22.32
CA GLY A 434 -28.59 4.30 23.62
C GLY A 434 -27.10 4.41 23.95
N ASP A 435 -26.21 3.93 23.05
CA ASP A 435 -24.77 4.09 23.23
C ASP A 435 -24.36 5.56 23.12
N GLU A 436 -23.44 5.99 23.98
CA GLU A 436 -22.81 7.31 23.86
C GLU A 436 -21.61 7.20 22.92
N VAL A 437 -21.60 8.06 21.90
CA VAL A 437 -20.55 8.15 20.89
C VAL A 437 -19.88 9.50 20.89
N LYS A 438 -18.58 9.51 20.62
CA LYS A 438 -17.78 10.73 20.40
C LYS A 438 -17.73 11.05 18.91
N ALA A 439 -17.42 12.32 18.59
CA ALA A 439 -17.10 12.67 17.21
C ALA A 439 -15.97 11.79 16.67
N GLY A 440 -16.19 11.16 15.52
CA GLY A 440 -15.26 10.24 14.90
C GLY A 440 -15.42 8.75 15.23
N ASP A 441 -16.34 8.36 16.11
CA ASP A 441 -16.64 6.95 16.34
C ASP A 441 -17.43 6.36 15.16
N TYR A 442 -17.09 5.12 14.77
CA TYR A 442 -17.77 4.46 13.66
C TYR A 442 -19.12 3.88 14.10
N LEU A 443 -20.17 4.23 13.36
CA LEU A 443 -21.54 3.76 13.57
C LEU A 443 -21.84 2.50 12.75
N VAL A 444 -21.27 2.42 11.54
CA VAL A 444 -21.48 1.34 10.57
C VAL A 444 -20.15 0.76 10.17
N ASN A 445 -20.10 -0.57 10.09
CA ASN A 445 -18.92 -1.29 9.63
C ASN A 445 -18.73 -1.14 8.12
N GLY A 446 -17.50 -0.84 7.69
CA GLY A 446 -17.17 -0.68 6.28
C GLY A 446 -15.81 -0.04 6.05
N THR A 447 -15.58 0.38 4.82
CA THR A 447 -14.36 1.13 4.45
C THR A 447 -14.53 2.60 4.77
N PRO A 448 -13.64 3.23 5.55
CA PRO A 448 -13.71 4.64 5.90
C PRO A 448 -13.50 5.54 4.67
N ILE A 449 -14.15 6.70 4.66
CA ILE A 449 -13.96 7.73 3.64
C ILE A 449 -12.87 8.70 4.13
N PRO A 450 -11.69 8.77 3.47
CA PRO A 450 -10.58 9.59 3.95
C PRO A 450 -10.92 11.07 4.14
N HIS A 451 -11.81 11.62 3.32
CA HIS A 451 -12.26 13.01 3.45
C HIS A 451 -13.06 13.27 4.74
N GLU A 452 -13.90 12.33 5.15
CA GLU A 452 -14.68 12.44 6.39
C GLU A 452 -13.77 12.31 7.61
N VAL A 453 -12.82 11.37 7.56
CA VAL A 453 -11.81 11.19 8.60
C VAL A 453 -10.97 12.46 8.76
N LEU A 454 -10.51 13.07 7.65
CA LEU A 454 -9.77 14.34 7.69
C LEU A 454 -10.56 15.45 8.37
N MET A 455 -11.87 15.57 8.05
CA MET A 455 -12.71 16.63 8.61
C MET A 455 -12.96 16.47 10.10
N VAL A 456 -13.18 15.23 10.57
CA VAL A 456 -13.60 14.96 11.94
C VAL A 456 -12.41 14.70 12.86
N LYS A 457 -11.44 13.88 12.42
CA LYS A 457 -10.29 13.45 13.22
C LYS A 457 -9.00 14.19 12.89
N GLY A 458 -8.94 14.87 11.75
CA GLY A 458 -7.74 15.61 11.32
C GLY A 458 -6.79 14.79 10.43
N ALA A 459 -5.71 15.44 9.99
CA ALA A 459 -4.79 14.90 8.98
C ALA A 459 -3.97 13.69 9.46
N ARG A 460 -3.58 13.67 10.75
CA ARG A 460 -2.80 12.57 11.34
C ARG A 460 -3.60 11.27 11.31
N GLU A 461 -4.83 11.33 11.77
CA GLU A 461 -5.72 10.16 11.80
C GLU A 461 -6.14 9.73 10.40
N ALA A 462 -6.38 10.68 9.48
CA ALA A 462 -6.67 10.35 8.09
C ALA A 462 -5.49 9.62 7.42
N ALA A 463 -4.26 10.04 7.70
CA ALA A 463 -3.06 9.34 7.21
C ALA A 463 -2.95 7.94 7.82
N ALA A 464 -3.14 7.80 9.13
CA ALA A 464 -3.08 6.51 9.82
C ALA A 464 -4.14 5.53 9.28
N GLU A 465 -5.36 6.00 9.03
CA GLU A 465 -6.46 5.19 8.50
C GLU A 465 -6.18 4.68 7.07
N ILE A 466 -5.62 5.54 6.20
CA ILE A 466 -5.23 5.13 4.83
C ILE A 466 -4.11 4.09 4.90
N ILE A 467 -3.09 4.32 5.72
CA ILE A 467 -1.93 3.44 5.86
C ILE A 467 -2.36 2.07 6.41
N SER A 468 -3.10 2.06 7.53
CA SER A 468 -3.58 0.82 8.15
C SER A 468 -4.53 0.05 7.24
N GLY A 469 -5.41 0.74 6.49
CA GLY A 469 -6.29 0.12 5.51
C GLY A 469 -5.54 -0.58 4.39
N VAL A 470 -4.51 0.05 3.83
CA VAL A 470 -3.67 -0.55 2.79
C VAL A 470 -2.84 -1.70 3.37
N GLN A 471 -2.22 -1.52 4.54
CA GLN A 471 -1.46 -2.60 5.20
C GLN A 471 -2.32 -3.82 5.52
N ALA A 472 -3.56 -3.62 5.99
CA ALA A 472 -4.49 -4.72 6.26
C ALA A 472 -4.76 -5.56 5.01
N ILE A 473 -4.88 -4.92 3.84
CA ILE A 473 -5.08 -5.60 2.56
C ILE A 473 -3.83 -6.41 2.17
N TYR A 474 -2.63 -5.81 2.21
CA TYR A 474 -1.39 -6.53 1.89
C TYR A 474 -1.05 -7.60 2.92
N GLY A 475 -1.22 -7.31 4.21
CA GLY A 475 -0.99 -8.25 5.31
C GLY A 475 -1.91 -9.47 5.26
N SER A 476 -3.19 -9.29 4.85
CA SER A 476 -4.12 -10.41 4.64
C SER A 476 -3.63 -11.40 3.58
N GLN A 477 -2.78 -10.94 2.68
CA GLN A 477 -2.19 -11.72 1.59
C GLN A 477 -0.78 -12.24 1.93
N GLY A 478 -0.28 -11.97 3.15
CA GLY A 478 1.02 -12.39 3.62
C GLY A 478 2.18 -11.61 3.01
N VAL A 479 1.93 -10.40 2.52
CA VAL A 479 2.97 -9.50 1.99
C VAL A 479 3.30 -8.44 3.03
N PRO A 480 4.48 -8.48 3.65
CA PRO A 480 4.92 -7.43 4.57
C PRO A 480 5.29 -6.17 3.76
N LEU A 481 4.58 -5.09 4.00
CA LEU A 481 4.87 -3.79 3.41
C LEU A 481 5.24 -2.80 4.52
N HIS A 482 6.43 -2.20 4.43
CA HIS A 482 6.86 -1.22 5.42
C HIS A 482 6.07 0.08 5.27
N GLU A 483 5.60 0.63 6.38
CA GLU A 483 4.76 1.85 6.41
C GLU A 483 5.40 3.07 5.75
N LYS A 484 6.73 3.21 5.81
CA LYS A 484 7.44 4.34 5.19
C LYS A 484 7.05 4.57 3.74
N HIS A 485 6.86 3.48 2.96
CA HIS A 485 6.49 3.58 1.55
C HIS A 485 5.09 4.19 1.40
N LEU A 486 4.17 3.80 2.27
CA LEU A 486 2.82 4.37 2.29
C LEU A 486 2.83 5.81 2.78
N GLU A 487 3.63 6.13 3.81
CA GLU A 487 3.76 7.50 4.32
C GLU A 487 4.22 8.49 3.24
N VAL A 488 5.16 8.08 2.36
CA VAL A 488 5.60 8.90 1.23
C VAL A 488 4.44 9.26 0.30
N ILE A 489 3.61 8.27 -0.06
CA ILE A 489 2.44 8.49 -0.93
C ILE A 489 1.38 9.34 -0.23
N VAL A 490 1.04 8.99 1.03
CA VAL A 490 0.03 9.71 1.81
C VAL A 490 0.44 11.16 2.09
N ARG A 491 1.75 11.43 2.28
CA ARG A 491 2.28 12.79 2.37
C ARG A 491 1.90 13.62 1.13
N GLN A 492 2.05 13.06 -0.05
CA GLN A 492 1.68 13.74 -1.30
C GLN A 492 0.16 13.94 -1.42
N MET A 493 -0.64 12.97 -0.96
CA MET A 493 -2.10 13.09 -0.93
C MET A 493 -2.61 14.19 0.01
N LEU A 494 -1.90 14.42 1.13
CA LEU A 494 -2.22 15.42 2.15
C LEU A 494 -1.41 16.72 2.02
N GLY A 495 -0.56 16.80 1.00
CA GLY A 495 0.38 17.90 0.81
C GLY A 495 -0.23 19.20 0.30
N LYS A 496 -1.51 19.20 -0.10
CA LYS A 496 -2.17 20.38 -0.69
C LYS A 496 -3.22 20.99 0.23
N VAL A 497 -3.37 22.30 0.13
CA VAL A 497 -4.41 23.08 0.82
C VAL A 497 -5.14 23.97 -0.19
N THR A 498 -6.44 24.17 0.04
CA THR A 498 -7.26 25.10 -0.75
C THR A 498 -7.43 26.38 0.06
N VAL A 499 -7.03 27.52 -0.51
CA VAL A 499 -7.15 28.83 0.12
C VAL A 499 -8.64 29.23 0.22
N ILE A 500 -9.09 29.62 1.41
CA ILE A 500 -10.45 30.10 1.65
C ILE A 500 -10.48 31.62 1.65
N ASP A 501 -9.60 32.25 2.43
CA ASP A 501 -9.46 33.71 2.53
C ASP A 501 -7.98 34.06 2.29
N SER A 502 -7.72 34.96 1.37
CA SER A 502 -6.37 35.41 1.01
C SER A 502 -5.70 36.30 2.06
N GLY A 503 -6.49 36.89 2.99
CA GLY A 503 -5.95 37.93 3.88
C GLY A 503 -5.26 39.03 3.09
N ASP A 504 -4.05 39.43 3.55
CA ASP A 504 -3.20 40.42 2.88
C ASP A 504 -2.09 39.78 2.02
N THR A 505 -2.26 38.50 1.67
CA THR A 505 -1.29 37.76 0.85
C THR A 505 -1.66 37.81 -0.64
N GLU A 506 -0.74 37.48 -1.53
CA GLU A 506 -0.94 37.43 -2.99
C GLU A 506 -1.70 36.18 -3.47
N MET A 507 -2.13 35.29 -2.55
CA MET A 507 -2.85 34.08 -2.89
C MET A 507 -4.30 34.36 -3.27
N LEU A 508 -4.85 33.56 -4.21
CA LEU A 508 -6.23 33.70 -4.65
C LEU A 508 -7.17 32.77 -3.87
N PRO A 509 -8.38 33.22 -3.48
CA PRO A 509 -9.40 32.34 -2.91
C PRO A 509 -9.76 31.21 -3.88
N GLY A 510 -9.80 29.96 -3.37
CA GLY A 510 -10.02 28.75 -4.18
C GLY A 510 -8.77 28.18 -4.85
N GLU A 511 -7.62 28.83 -4.74
CA GLU A 511 -6.35 28.33 -5.25
C GLU A 511 -5.86 27.10 -4.43
N VAL A 512 -5.31 26.11 -5.13
CA VAL A 512 -4.73 24.93 -4.50
C VAL A 512 -3.23 25.07 -4.47
N ILE A 513 -2.67 25.14 -3.26
CA ILE A 513 -1.24 25.41 -3.01
C ILE A 513 -0.64 24.30 -2.14
N ASP A 514 0.68 24.11 -2.22
CA ASP A 514 1.40 23.22 -1.31
C ASP A 514 1.38 23.75 0.11
N ARG A 515 1.09 22.86 1.08
CA ARG A 515 1.02 23.19 2.51
C ARG A 515 2.28 23.89 3.03
N ASN A 516 3.46 23.41 2.62
CA ASN A 516 4.73 23.98 3.07
C ASN A 516 4.92 25.40 2.51
N ARG A 517 4.61 25.62 1.23
CA ARG A 517 4.65 26.94 0.59
C ARG A 517 3.63 27.89 1.24
N PHE A 518 2.40 27.42 1.49
CA PHE A 518 1.37 28.19 2.19
C PHE A 518 1.86 28.61 3.60
N THR A 519 2.44 27.69 4.37
CA THR A 519 2.98 27.97 5.70
C THR A 519 4.11 28.99 5.66
N LYS A 520 4.98 28.91 4.64
CA LYS A 520 6.08 29.86 4.44
C LYS A 520 5.56 31.26 4.17
N ILE A 521 4.64 31.42 3.20
CA ILE A 521 4.02 32.71 2.86
C ILE A 521 3.33 33.33 4.07
N ASN A 522 2.54 32.54 4.83
CA ASN A 522 1.90 33.02 6.04
C ASN A 522 2.89 33.42 7.14
N ARG A 523 3.98 32.69 7.30
CA ARG A 523 5.05 33.04 8.26
C ARG A 523 5.72 34.37 7.88
N GLU A 524 5.93 34.62 6.60
CA GLU A 524 6.47 35.89 6.09
C GLU A 524 5.46 37.04 6.27
N ALA A 525 4.16 36.80 5.99
CA ALA A 525 3.10 37.78 6.20
C ALA A 525 2.98 38.17 7.68
N VAL A 526 3.00 37.21 8.60
CA VAL A 526 2.98 37.48 10.04
C VAL A 526 4.21 38.26 10.50
N LYS A 527 5.40 37.92 9.99
CA LYS A 527 6.64 38.69 10.27
C LYS A 527 6.55 40.14 9.77
N ALA A 528 5.84 40.37 8.66
CA ALA A 528 5.59 41.69 8.10
C ALA A 528 4.41 42.43 8.76
N GLY A 529 3.77 41.85 9.78
CA GLY A 529 2.60 42.42 10.47
C GLY A 529 1.30 42.43 9.64
N LYS A 530 1.24 41.65 8.56
CA LYS A 530 0.08 41.49 7.67
C LYS A 530 -0.85 40.38 8.14
N LYS A 531 -2.12 40.43 7.74
CA LYS A 531 -3.11 39.38 8.03
C LYS A 531 -2.76 38.11 7.22
N PRO A 532 -2.56 36.95 7.86
CA PRO A 532 -2.27 35.71 7.16
C PRO A 532 -3.50 35.18 6.41
N ALA A 533 -3.29 34.42 5.36
CA ALA A 533 -4.35 33.72 4.64
C ALA A 533 -4.86 32.50 5.43
N SER A 534 -6.13 32.16 5.24
CA SER A 534 -6.72 30.93 5.77
C SER A 534 -6.95 29.91 4.65
N ALA A 535 -6.71 28.63 4.96
CA ALA A 535 -6.88 27.54 3.99
C ALA A 535 -7.47 26.31 4.66
N ARG A 536 -8.11 25.47 3.85
CA ARG A 536 -8.62 24.17 4.25
C ARG A 536 -7.72 23.08 3.68
N GLN A 537 -7.36 22.14 4.53
CA GLN A 537 -6.63 20.96 4.11
C GLN A 537 -7.56 20.00 3.38
N GLU A 538 -7.09 19.42 2.28
CA GLU A 538 -7.83 18.44 1.49
C GLU A 538 -7.03 17.14 1.34
N VAL A 539 -7.74 16.00 1.26
CA VAL A 539 -7.16 14.75 0.80
C VAL A 539 -7.33 14.68 -0.71
N MET A 540 -6.24 14.60 -1.43
CA MET A 540 -6.30 14.40 -2.88
C MET A 540 -6.01 12.94 -3.22
N GLY A 541 -6.84 12.32 -4.04
CA GLY A 541 -6.50 11.05 -4.65
C GLY A 541 -5.24 11.17 -5.51
N MET A 542 -4.49 10.07 -5.65
CA MET A 542 -3.21 10.08 -6.36
C MET A 542 -3.30 10.64 -7.79
N THR A 543 -4.36 10.35 -8.54
CA THR A 543 -4.56 10.90 -9.89
C THR A 543 -4.72 12.43 -9.85
N ARG A 544 -5.53 12.96 -8.92
CA ARG A 544 -5.74 14.40 -8.78
C ARG A 544 -4.49 15.10 -8.26
N ALA A 545 -3.75 14.48 -7.34
CA ALA A 545 -2.50 14.99 -6.80
C ALA A 545 -1.41 15.12 -7.89
N SER A 546 -1.30 14.12 -8.78
CA SER A 546 -0.37 14.17 -9.93
C SER A 546 -0.69 15.28 -10.92
N LEU A 547 -1.98 15.54 -11.19
CA LEU A 547 -2.42 16.64 -12.08
C LEU A 547 -2.28 18.02 -11.43
N ALA A 548 -2.33 18.09 -10.11
CA ALA A 548 -2.13 19.32 -9.32
C ALA A 548 -0.66 19.56 -8.93
N ALA A 549 0.29 18.82 -9.52
CA ALA A 549 1.73 19.00 -9.28
C ALA A 549 2.19 20.42 -9.67
N GLN A 550 3.28 20.89 -9.04
CA GLN A 550 3.88 22.18 -9.39
C GLN A 550 4.43 22.17 -10.82
N SER A 551 5.04 21.05 -11.23
CA SER A 551 5.54 20.84 -12.58
C SER A 551 4.40 20.56 -13.54
N TRP A 552 4.11 21.50 -14.44
CA TRP A 552 3.14 21.31 -15.50
C TRP A 552 3.63 20.34 -16.58
N LEU A 553 4.95 20.22 -16.79
CA LEU A 553 5.55 19.24 -17.70
C LEU A 553 5.26 17.81 -17.22
N SER A 554 5.45 17.55 -15.95
CA SER A 554 5.14 16.25 -15.34
C SER A 554 3.65 15.93 -15.45
N ALA A 555 2.77 16.87 -15.11
CA ALA A 555 1.33 16.70 -15.20
C ALA A 555 0.87 16.44 -16.65
N ALA A 556 1.38 17.18 -17.63
CA ALA A 556 1.05 17.02 -19.05
C ALA A 556 1.48 15.66 -19.61
N SER A 557 2.59 15.10 -19.14
CA SER A 557 3.06 13.78 -19.56
C SER A 557 2.30 12.62 -18.91
N PHE A 558 1.49 12.88 -17.89
CA PHE A 558 0.71 11.88 -17.18
C PHE A 558 -0.65 11.63 -17.84
N GLN A 559 -1.54 12.61 -17.83
CA GLN A 559 -2.90 12.52 -18.40
C GLN A 559 -3.39 13.91 -18.81
N GLU A 560 -4.44 13.97 -19.63
CA GLU A 560 -5.12 15.21 -20.03
C GLU A 560 -4.16 16.28 -20.61
N THR A 561 -3.21 15.86 -21.43
CA THR A 561 -2.11 16.68 -21.97
C THR A 561 -2.58 18.03 -22.50
N THR A 562 -3.62 18.05 -23.35
CA THR A 562 -4.14 19.29 -23.97
C THR A 562 -4.67 20.25 -22.91
N ARG A 563 -5.43 19.75 -21.91
CA ARG A 563 -6.00 20.60 -20.86
C ARG A 563 -4.91 21.21 -20.00
N VAL A 564 -3.92 20.40 -19.59
CA VAL A 564 -2.80 20.85 -18.75
C VAL A 564 -1.95 21.89 -19.46
N LEU A 565 -1.59 21.66 -20.74
CA LEU A 565 -0.81 22.60 -21.54
C LEU A 565 -1.55 23.91 -21.76
N THR A 566 -2.85 23.85 -22.09
CA THR A 566 -3.67 25.06 -22.27
C THR A 566 -3.74 25.88 -20.99
N GLN A 567 -3.98 25.22 -19.85
CA GLN A 567 -4.06 25.90 -18.55
C GLN A 567 -2.70 26.52 -18.17
N ALA A 568 -1.60 25.77 -18.34
CA ALA A 568 -0.26 26.27 -18.03
C ALA A 568 0.12 27.49 -18.89
N ALA A 569 -0.29 27.50 -20.16
CA ALA A 569 -0.06 28.63 -21.05
C ALA A 569 -0.88 29.87 -20.66
N LEU A 570 -2.16 29.66 -20.29
CA LEU A 570 -3.04 30.75 -19.83
C LEU A 570 -2.54 31.36 -18.52
N ASP A 571 -2.14 30.51 -17.57
CA ASP A 571 -1.65 30.92 -16.24
C ASP A 571 -0.18 31.41 -16.29
N ARG A 572 0.51 31.32 -17.43
CA ARG A 572 1.95 31.65 -17.59
C ARG A 572 2.82 30.92 -16.57
N ARG A 573 2.56 29.62 -16.34
CA ARG A 573 3.27 28.83 -15.33
C ARG A 573 4.73 28.61 -15.72
N ILE A 574 5.61 28.79 -14.74
CA ILE A 574 7.04 28.45 -14.84
C ILE A 574 7.24 27.09 -14.17
N ASP A 575 7.89 26.15 -14.85
CA ASP A 575 8.23 24.85 -14.28
C ASP A 575 9.52 24.95 -13.45
N PRO A 576 9.50 24.57 -12.16
CA PRO A 576 10.68 24.68 -11.31
C PRO A 576 11.73 23.57 -11.57
N LEU A 577 11.41 22.55 -12.38
CA LEU A 577 12.29 21.41 -12.71
C LEU A 577 12.85 20.67 -11.48
N VAL A 578 12.02 20.50 -10.46
CA VAL A 578 12.42 19.91 -9.17
C VAL A 578 12.41 18.37 -9.20
N GLY A 579 11.48 17.76 -9.94
CA GLY A 579 11.31 16.31 -9.97
C GLY A 579 12.22 15.62 -11.00
N LEU A 580 12.03 14.32 -11.15
CA LEU A 580 12.84 13.51 -12.06
C LEU A 580 12.35 13.62 -13.50
N LYS A 581 11.05 13.51 -13.72
CA LYS A 581 10.41 13.33 -15.03
C LYS A 581 10.58 14.54 -15.93
N GLU A 582 10.37 15.75 -15.42
CA GLU A 582 10.55 16.99 -16.16
C GLU A 582 12.00 17.19 -16.61
N ASN A 583 12.98 16.81 -15.79
CA ASN A 583 14.37 16.88 -16.17
C ASN A 583 14.73 15.87 -17.27
N VAL A 584 14.16 14.65 -17.19
CA VAL A 584 14.31 13.64 -18.24
C VAL A 584 13.70 14.10 -19.56
N ILE A 585 12.50 14.70 -19.53
CA ILE A 585 11.82 15.20 -20.74
C ILE A 585 12.66 16.25 -21.45
N ILE A 586 13.32 17.16 -20.70
CA ILE A 586 14.15 18.24 -21.25
C ILE A 586 15.57 17.74 -21.61
N GLY A 587 15.96 16.52 -21.21
CA GLY A 587 17.29 15.97 -21.43
C GLY A 587 18.36 16.50 -20.46
N LYS A 588 17.94 17.02 -19.30
CA LYS A 588 18.85 17.40 -18.20
C LYS A 588 19.13 16.23 -17.27
N LEU A 589 20.24 16.30 -16.55
CA LEU A 589 20.52 15.35 -15.49
C LEU A 589 19.45 15.44 -14.40
N ILE A 590 19.04 14.28 -13.88
CA ILE A 590 18.05 14.20 -12.81
C ILE A 590 18.65 14.74 -11.50
N PRO A 591 17.86 15.41 -10.65
CA PRO A 591 18.32 15.91 -9.35
C PRO A 591 18.36 14.80 -8.29
N ALA A 592 18.87 13.61 -8.64
CA ALA A 592 18.96 12.43 -7.79
C ALA A 592 20.22 11.64 -8.11
N GLY A 593 20.74 10.88 -7.14
CA GLY A 593 21.93 10.06 -7.28
C GLY A 593 23.12 10.89 -7.77
N THR A 594 23.85 10.36 -8.75
CA THR A 594 25.04 11.02 -9.33
C THR A 594 24.73 12.30 -10.14
N GLY A 595 23.46 12.58 -10.42
CA GLY A 595 23.02 13.81 -11.08
C GLY A 595 23.00 15.05 -10.15
N LEU A 596 23.18 14.88 -8.84
CA LEU A 596 23.26 15.96 -7.88
C LEU A 596 24.47 16.89 -8.14
N SER A 597 24.29 18.17 -7.87
CA SER A 597 25.35 19.19 -8.06
C SER A 597 26.60 18.89 -7.24
N GLN A 598 26.47 18.27 -6.07
CA GLN A 598 27.60 17.89 -5.21
C GLN A 598 28.59 16.95 -5.91
N TYR A 599 28.11 16.05 -6.79
CA TYR A 599 28.98 15.14 -7.56
C TYR A 599 29.57 15.76 -8.82
N ARG A 600 29.18 16.99 -9.15
CA ARG A 600 29.71 17.74 -10.30
C ARG A 600 30.64 18.89 -9.90
N ASN A 601 30.56 19.33 -8.66
CA ASN A 601 31.31 20.49 -8.17
C ASN A 601 32.67 20.09 -7.57
N PHE A 602 33.18 18.88 -7.84
CA PHE A 602 34.52 18.48 -7.46
C PHE A 602 35.35 18.16 -8.72
N SER A 603 36.59 18.56 -8.69
CA SER A 603 37.59 18.18 -9.68
C SER A 603 38.46 17.06 -9.08
N VAL A 604 38.69 16.02 -9.88
CA VAL A 604 39.63 14.98 -9.48
C VAL A 604 40.99 15.38 -9.97
N ASP A 605 41.93 15.58 -9.06
CA ASP A 605 43.33 15.80 -9.37
C ASP A 605 44.16 14.63 -8.86
N ALA A 606 45.08 14.17 -9.67
CA ALA A 606 45.96 13.06 -9.28
C ALA A 606 46.95 13.56 -8.23
N THR A 607 47.29 12.69 -7.26
CA THR A 607 48.35 13.01 -6.31
C THR A 607 49.69 13.21 -7.04
N ASP A 608 50.55 14.04 -6.50
CA ASP A 608 51.86 14.34 -7.14
C ASP A 608 52.68 13.08 -7.34
N GLU A 609 52.56 12.08 -6.48
CA GLU A 609 53.18 10.77 -6.59
C GLU A 609 52.64 9.98 -7.81
N ALA A 610 51.31 9.95 -7.98
CA ALA A 610 50.67 9.31 -9.12
C ALA A 610 50.96 10.01 -10.46
N LYS A 611 51.07 11.36 -10.43
CA LYS A 611 51.49 12.16 -11.58
C LYS A 611 52.92 11.85 -11.96
N ALA A 612 53.85 11.76 -10.96
CA ALA A 612 55.24 11.44 -11.17
C ALA A 612 55.45 10.01 -11.71
N GLU A 613 54.65 9.06 -11.24
CA GLU A 613 54.70 7.68 -11.70
C GLU A 613 54.21 7.51 -13.15
N ARG A 614 53.11 8.14 -13.51
CA ARG A 614 52.47 7.99 -14.81
C ARG A 614 53.05 8.92 -15.90
N TYR A 615 53.59 10.06 -15.48
CA TYR A 615 54.16 11.07 -16.36
C TYR A 615 55.54 11.48 -15.86
N PRO A 616 56.57 10.61 -16.04
CA PRO A 616 57.91 10.87 -15.54
C PRO A 616 58.61 12.11 -16.17
N ASN A 617 58.11 12.55 -17.31
CA ASN A 617 58.58 13.78 -17.96
C ASN A 617 57.65 14.94 -17.59
N ARG A 618 58.01 15.66 -16.55
CA ARG A 618 57.21 16.77 -15.94
C ARG A 618 57.12 17.97 -16.84
N ILE A 619 56.10 18.02 -17.70
CA ILE A 619 55.76 19.23 -18.51
C ILE A 619 55.20 20.33 -17.60
N TRP A 620 54.59 20.01 -16.46
CA TRP A 620 54.03 20.99 -15.53
C TRP A 620 54.99 21.55 -14.44
N ASP A 621 56.21 20.99 -14.36
CA ASP A 621 57.28 21.56 -13.51
C ASP A 621 58.14 22.58 -14.29
N ALA A 622 57.77 22.92 -15.51
CA ALA A 622 58.36 24.05 -16.19
C ALA A 622 58.04 25.31 -15.35
N PRO A 623 59.04 26.09 -14.93
CA PRO A 623 58.79 27.37 -14.25
C PRO A 623 57.84 28.18 -15.11
N ALA A 624 56.80 28.74 -14.47
CA ALA A 624 55.84 29.61 -15.18
C ALA A 624 56.67 30.58 -16.03
N ALA A 625 56.51 30.47 -17.36
CA ALA A 625 57.25 31.29 -18.32
C ALA A 625 57.04 32.73 -17.89
N SER A 626 58.15 33.41 -17.59
CA SER A 626 58.15 34.83 -17.37
C SER A 626 57.34 35.54 -18.46
N GLU A 627 56.60 36.57 -18.11
CA GLU A 627 55.64 37.30 -18.95
C GLU A 627 56.19 37.93 -20.28
N ASP A 628 57.37 37.52 -20.72
CA ASP A 628 58.07 38.07 -21.91
C ASP A 628 57.98 37.17 -23.17
N PHE A 629 57.07 36.19 -23.23
CA PHE A 629 56.91 35.40 -24.46
C PHE A 629 55.77 35.99 -25.36
N THR A 630 56.07 37.17 -25.98
CA THR A 630 55.34 37.67 -27.16
C THR A 630 55.93 37.04 -28.42
N GLY A 631 55.76 35.75 -28.59
CA GLY A 631 56.09 35.04 -29.83
C GLY A 631 54.80 34.58 -30.50
N ASP A 632 54.58 35.00 -31.75
CA ASP A 632 53.49 34.53 -32.60
C ASP A 632 53.46 33.00 -32.64
N PHE A 633 52.46 32.40 -31.96
CA PHE A 633 52.21 30.98 -32.06
C PHE A 633 51.43 30.69 -33.32
N ASP A 634 52.18 30.27 -34.36
CA ASP A 634 51.60 29.75 -35.60
C ASP A 634 50.93 28.39 -35.28
N ALA A 635 49.60 28.36 -35.27
CA ALA A 635 48.77 27.23 -34.87
C ALA A 635 48.73 26.07 -35.90
N THR A 636 49.62 26.08 -36.91
CA THR A 636 49.62 25.09 -38.00
C THR A 636 50.56 23.89 -37.81
N GLY A 637 51.22 23.75 -36.64
CA GLY A 637 52.24 22.73 -36.39
C GLY A 637 51.89 21.53 -35.49
N LEU A 638 50.68 21.43 -34.94
CA LEU A 638 50.28 20.29 -34.12
C LEU A 638 49.46 19.27 -34.95
N THR A 639 50.16 18.48 -35.75
CA THR A 639 49.62 17.21 -36.26
C THR A 639 49.49 16.25 -35.09
N PHE A 640 48.28 15.98 -34.61
CA PHE A 640 47.95 14.87 -33.73
C PHE A 640 48.14 13.56 -34.53
N ALA A 641 49.31 12.99 -34.50
CA ALA A 641 49.53 11.61 -34.91
C ALA A 641 48.87 10.70 -33.85
N GLY A 642 47.71 10.12 -34.13
CA GLY A 642 47.08 9.14 -33.27
C GLY A 642 45.56 9.11 -33.26
N LEU A 643 44.88 9.78 -34.19
CA LEU A 643 43.41 9.77 -34.27
C LEU A 643 42.85 9.08 -35.53
N ASP A 644 43.75 8.43 -36.34
CA ASP A 644 43.31 7.74 -37.57
C ASP A 644 42.86 6.29 -37.36
N ASP A 645 42.86 5.79 -36.10
CA ASP A 645 42.50 4.37 -35.82
C ASP A 645 41.04 4.15 -35.39
N TYR A 646 40.19 5.17 -35.48
CA TYR A 646 38.76 5.03 -35.10
C TYR A 646 37.76 5.22 -36.24
N SER A 647 38.23 5.34 -37.48
CA SER A 647 37.32 5.47 -38.65
C SER A 647 36.76 4.13 -39.16
N ASP A 648 37.30 3.01 -38.75
CA ASP A 648 36.90 1.68 -39.25
C ASP A 648 35.82 0.97 -38.44
N LEU A 649 35.24 1.64 -37.41
CA LEU A 649 34.15 1.08 -36.64
C LEU A 649 32.74 1.60 -37.00
N ALA A 650 32.65 2.46 -37.99
CA ALA A 650 31.38 3.10 -38.38
C ALA A 650 30.75 2.60 -39.69
N THR A 651 31.36 1.58 -40.37
CA THR A 651 30.75 0.96 -41.56
C THR A 651 30.68 -0.56 -41.40
N GLY A 652 29.73 -1.02 -40.61
CA GLY A 652 29.28 -2.40 -40.60
C GLY A 652 28.06 -2.52 -41.49
N GLU A 653 28.26 -2.73 -42.79
CA GLU A 653 27.21 -3.20 -43.67
C GLU A 653 26.91 -4.68 -43.43
N ASP A 654 25.62 -4.98 -43.48
CA ASP A 654 25.00 -6.27 -43.46
C ASP A 654 25.73 -7.39 -44.25
N LYS A 655 25.94 -8.50 -43.61
CA LYS A 655 25.78 -9.87 -44.20
C LYS A 655 25.39 -10.86 -43.12
#